data_5926208e7376063bc49f0a0087d7b2ab
#
_entry.id   5926208e7376063bc49f0a0087d7b2ab
#
_cell.length_a   1.000
_cell.length_b   1.000
_cell.length_c   1.000
_cell.angle_alpha   90.00
_cell.angle_beta   90.00
_cell.angle_gamma   90.00
#
_symmetry.space_group_name_H-M   'P 1'
#
loop_
_entity.id
_entity.type
_entity.pdbx_description
1 polymer ?
#
loop_
_entity_poly.entity_id
_entity_poly.type
_entity_poly.pdbx_seq_one_letter_code
_entity_poly.pdbx_strand_id
1 'polypeptide(L)'
;MRNYIVIFLLFFGWCLLSFSQSPYIFKRLTMADGMVSNYIVDIIQDKQGYIWMASESGLCKFDGKDFTIYNIGNSAIGSNAHSALYYNEADNTVWVGTQRDGISIFDNKTQTFITNGVPGMITRDITNLSPAADGGIWITHYHLGIDYYSNKTKEITHYRAKDIKGLSGNFWCATDDGKGHLYVGLHKGGLAVIDIQKRTAKVYQHNPEDPHSLPNNTVRCIFISQTNAIWIGTDKGLALFNPHKEQFINFQNQQENPYSLLSNQINDIGESKDGKLWVCAHMGGVSILDLNDNVFTSPENMHFQNIQVTNDLHGISSPNARCFLQDSFGNIWLGNYRGGVDFLSYNQPVFQTLAYNMLKDGALTDKQVWGLAIDNKSRIWLGGENEIAIFSPDMKLQKILSLVGKANPHTHASVIFKDKKGIIWLGLYKDGILTCDPQTEKITRIELEDKSADICCFFEENNKIWIGTQNGLYSWENGKIIEEKEINKQLPDIMIHGIQRDRQGKLWLGTFGKGLNVFSPEGKRIMHFDTSNGMKSNAVNSLYMDSKGRLWVATRAGIVHINDTSNPKLEIYNHKQGLIDENVRSIIEDKKGNIWLSTNGGIAQWKSDEKRFLNYTWHQGIPRGDFMDGAVCKDDNGNLFFGSQNGPATLTLNTL
;
A
#
# COMPACT_ATOMS: atom_id res chain seq x y z
N MET A 1 -15.25 71.80 -21.85
CA MET A 1 -15.99 70.85 -21.03
C MET A 1 -15.33 69.50 -21.24
N ARG A 2 -14.60 69.07 -20.26
CA ARG A 2 -13.76 67.86 -20.29
C ARG A 2 -14.53 66.75 -19.61
N ASN A 3 -14.88 65.68 -20.38
CA ASN A 3 -15.53 64.50 -19.86
C ASN A 3 -14.51 63.66 -19.11
N TYR A 4 -14.72 63.46 -17.81
CA TYR A 4 -14.02 62.45 -17.03
C TYR A 4 -14.78 61.09 -17.14
N ILE A 5 -14.20 60.15 -17.83
CA ILE A 5 -14.65 58.77 -17.79
C ILE A 5 -14.05 58.14 -16.54
N VAL A 6 -14.90 57.82 -15.58
CA VAL A 6 -14.53 57.02 -14.39
C VAL A 6 -14.65 55.55 -14.79
N ILE A 7 -13.51 54.90 -14.97
CA ILE A 7 -13.46 53.45 -15.13
C ILE A 7 -13.54 52.84 -13.73
N PHE A 8 -14.69 52.28 -13.39
CA PHE A 8 -14.87 51.40 -12.25
C PHE A 8 -14.25 50.05 -12.60
N LEU A 9 -13.02 49.80 -12.15
CA LEU A 9 -12.43 48.47 -12.11
C LEU A 9 -13.10 47.70 -10.99
N LEU A 10 -14.11 46.91 -11.33
CA LEU A 10 -14.63 45.83 -10.49
C LEU A 10 -13.53 44.79 -10.37
N PHE A 11 -12.76 44.88 -9.30
CA PHE A 11 -11.96 43.75 -8.80
C PHE A 11 -12.94 42.66 -8.32
N PHE A 12 -13.36 41.78 -9.21
CA PHE A 12 -13.85 40.47 -8.83
C PHE A 12 -12.65 39.73 -8.27
N GLY A 13 -12.46 39.88 -6.97
CA GLY A 13 -11.64 38.95 -6.21
C GLY A 13 -12.25 37.56 -6.31
N TRP A 14 -11.85 36.78 -7.30
CA TRP A 14 -11.93 35.36 -7.20
C TRP A 14 -11.05 34.97 -6.01
N CYS A 15 -11.66 34.85 -4.83
CA CYS A 15 -11.17 33.93 -3.83
C CYS A 15 -11.20 32.54 -4.49
N LEU A 16 -10.12 32.18 -5.14
CA LEU A 16 -9.75 30.78 -5.29
C LEU A 16 -9.68 30.26 -3.84
N LEU A 17 -10.78 29.70 -3.37
CA LEU A 17 -10.75 28.73 -2.30
C LEU A 17 -9.82 27.63 -2.85
N SER A 18 -8.54 27.77 -2.56
CA SER A 18 -7.60 26.69 -2.62
C SER A 18 -8.14 25.68 -1.62
N PHE A 19 -8.98 24.77 -2.08
CA PHE A 19 -9.20 23.53 -1.35
C PHE A 19 -7.80 22.93 -1.27
N SER A 20 -7.14 23.12 -0.12
CA SER A 20 -5.93 22.41 0.20
C SER A 20 -6.28 20.94 0.05
N GLN A 21 -5.70 20.27 -0.97
CA GLN A 21 -5.86 18.84 -1.10
C GLN A 21 -5.48 18.23 0.24
N SER A 22 -6.24 17.24 0.69
CA SER A 22 -5.93 16.48 1.90
C SER A 22 -4.46 16.04 1.83
N PRO A 23 -3.67 16.22 2.90
CA PRO A 23 -2.28 15.73 2.92
C PRO A 23 -2.20 14.20 2.91
N TYR A 24 -3.34 13.53 3.04
CA TYR A 24 -3.45 12.07 3.11
C TYR A 24 -3.67 11.47 1.73
N ILE A 25 -2.93 10.39 1.44
CA ILE A 25 -3.09 9.60 0.21
C ILE A 25 -3.54 8.21 0.60
N PHE A 26 -4.77 7.88 0.23
CA PHE A 26 -5.39 6.59 0.54
C PHE A 26 -5.20 5.59 -0.60
N LYS A 27 -4.91 4.36 -0.25
CA LYS A 27 -4.99 3.21 -1.15
C LYS A 27 -6.28 2.46 -0.87
N ARG A 28 -6.91 1.93 -1.91
CA ARG A 28 -8.19 1.22 -1.81
C ARG A 28 -7.97 -0.27 -1.95
N LEU A 29 -8.60 -1.04 -1.07
CA LEU A 29 -8.70 -2.49 -1.13
C LEU A 29 -10.15 -2.87 -1.30
N THR A 30 -10.45 -3.69 -2.32
CA THR A 30 -11.80 -4.05 -2.73
C THR A 30 -11.90 -5.52 -3.09
N MET A 31 -13.07 -5.98 -3.51
CA MET A 31 -13.26 -7.32 -4.06
C MET A 31 -12.38 -7.57 -5.31
N ALA A 32 -12.04 -6.53 -6.08
CA ALA A 32 -11.11 -6.65 -7.19
C ALA A 32 -9.68 -7.00 -6.76
N ASP A 33 -9.34 -6.73 -5.51
CA ASP A 33 -8.05 -7.06 -4.88
C ASP A 33 -8.07 -8.41 -4.15
N GLY A 34 -9.20 -9.15 -4.17
CA GLY A 34 -9.36 -10.45 -3.55
C GLY A 34 -10.13 -10.47 -2.23
N MET A 35 -10.73 -9.37 -1.79
CA MET A 35 -11.61 -9.36 -0.62
C MET A 35 -12.92 -10.08 -0.89
N VAL A 36 -13.53 -10.65 0.17
CA VAL A 36 -14.85 -11.34 0.06
C VAL A 36 -16.01 -10.36 -0.11
N SER A 37 -15.88 -9.13 0.36
CA SER A 37 -16.93 -8.11 0.31
C SER A 37 -16.33 -6.70 0.39
N ASN A 38 -17.00 -5.72 -0.24
CA ASN A 38 -16.74 -4.30 -0.04
C ASN A 38 -17.51 -3.70 1.15
N TYR A 39 -18.29 -4.50 1.86
CA TYR A 39 -19.01 -4.10 3.06
C TYR A 39 -18.23 -4.56 4.30
N ILE A 40 -17.53 -3.65 4.93
CA ILE A 40 -16.69 -3.94 6.10
C ILE A 40 -17.41 -3.51 7.38
N VAL A 41 -17.41 -4.41 8.34
CA VAL A 41 -18.05 -4.21 9.64
C VAL A 41 -17.05 -3.81 10.70
N ASP A 42 -15.90 -4.51 10.72
CA ASP A 42 -14.87 -4.33 11.73
C ASP A 42 -13.50 -4.75 11.19
N ILE A 43 -12.41 -4.17 11.72
CA ILE A 43 -11.03 -4.46 11.34
C ILE A 43 -10.16 -4.52 12.60
N ILE A 44 -9.35 -5.57 12.69
CA ILE A 44 -8.34 -5.71 13.77
C ILE A 44 -7.00 -6.19 13.21
N GLN A 45 -5.94 -6.04 13.99
CA GLN A 45 -4.64 -6.64 13.75
C GLN A 45 -4.31 -7.70 14.80
N ASP A 46 -3.76 -8.85 14.38
CA ASP A 46 -3.21 -9.83 15.29
C ASP A 46 -1.71 -9.61 15.59
N LYS A 47 -1.15 -10.38 16.51
CA LYS A 47 0.25 -10.27 16.95
C LYS A 47 1.27 -10.57 15.84
N GLN A 48 0.89 -11.36 14.84
CA GLN A 48 1.71 -11.68 13.68
C GLN A 48 1.72 -10.53 12.66
N GLY A 49 0.85 -9.53 12.83
CA GLY A 49 0.71 -8.40 11.94
C GLY A 49 -0.34 -8.58 10.84
N TYR A 50 -1.03 -9.73 10.80
CA TYR A 50 -2.14 -9.94 9.87
C TYR A 50 -3.30 -9.02 10.19
N ILE A 51 -3.92 -8.47 9.15
CA ILE A 51 -5.13 -7.66 9.27
C ILE A 51 -6.35 -8.54 9.01
N TRP A 52 -7.25 -8.57 9.98
CA TRP A 52 -8.50 -9.29 9.89
C TRP A 52 -9.65 -8.32 9.63
N MET A 53 -10.50 -8.64 8.67
CA MET A 53 -11.60 -7.79 8.23
C MET A 53 -12.89 -8.59 8.25
N ALA A 54 -13.84 -8.19 9.10
CA ALA A 54 -15.17 -8.78 9.18
C ALA A 54 -16.10 -8.13 8.16
N SER A 55 -16.93 -8.94 7.54
CA SER A 55 -17.97 -8.49 6.61
C SER A 55 -19.30 -9.24 6.80
N GLU A 56 -20.32 -8.89 6.04
CA GLU A 56 -21.58 -9.63 6.01
C GLU A 56 -21.53 -10.90 5.14
N SER A 57 -20.43 -11.12 4.42
CA SER A 57 -20.30 -12.23 3.45
C SER A 57 -19.15 -13.18 3.78
N GLY A 58 -18.44 -12.95 4.87
CA GLY A 58 -17.30 -13.74 5.30
C GLY A 58 -16.22 -12.93 6.01
N LEU A 59 -15.17 -13.61 6.42
CA LEU A 59 -14.01 -13.05 7.09
C LEU A 59 -12.81 -13.08 6.15
N CYS A 60 -12.09 -11.97 6.07
CA CYS A 60 -10.81 -11.89 5.36
C CYS A 60 -9.65 -11.79 6.35
N LYS A 61 -8.57 -12.54 6.09
CA LYS A 61 -7.25 -12.37 6.68
C LYS A 61 -6.30 -11.87 5.60
N PHE A 62 -5.66 -10.73 5.82
CA PHE A 62 -4.74 -10.11 4.89
C PHE A 62 -3.32 -10.17 5.42
N ASP A 63 -2.39 -10.68 4.63
CA ASP A 63 -0.98 -10.88 5.02
C ASP A 63 -0.06 -9.73 4.55
N GLY A 64 -0.63 -8.71 3.93
CA GLY A 64 0.11 -7.59 3.32
C GLY A 64 0.20 -7.70 1.79
N LYS A 65 -0.14 -8.86 1.21
CA LYS A 65 -0.15 -9.13 -0.23
C LYS A 65 -1.46 -9.78 -0.66
N ASP A 66 -1.80 -10.91 -0.05
CA ASP A 66 -2.93 -11.76 -0.46
C ASP A 66 -4.01 -11.84 0.62
N PHE A 67 -5.23 -12.14 0.20
CA PHE A 67 -6.36 -12.36 1.09
C PHE A 67 -6.65 -13.86 1.23
N THR A 68 -6.71 -14.33 2.49
CA THR A 68 -7.32 -15.63 2.81
C THR A 68 -8.75 -15.38 3.26
N ILE A 69 -9.71 -16.04 2.60
CA ILE A 69 -11.15 -15.89 2.87
C ILE A 69 -11.65 -17.08 3.67
N TYR A 70 -12.41 -16.80 4.74
CA TYR A 70 -13.11 -17.78 5.54
C TYR A 70 -14.62 -17.53 5.49
N ASN A 71 -15.38 -18.57 5.16
CA ASN A 71 -16.83 -18.59 5.14
C ASN A 71 -17.36 -19.98 5.48
N ILE A 72 -18.68 -20.12 5.65
CA ILE A 72 -19.32 -21.40 6.00
C ILE A 72 -19.11 -22.50 4.94
N GLY A 73 -18.73 -22.16 3.72
CA GLY A 73 -18.47 -23.13 2.65
C GLY A 73 -17.07 -23.70 2.62
N ASN A 74 -16.09 -23.04 3.28
CA ASN A 74 -14.68 -23.44 3.23
C ASN A 74 -14.01 -23.57 4.61
N SER A 75 -14.73 -23.26 5.68
CA SER A 75 -14.17 -23.30 7.04
C SER A 75 -15.24 -23.65 8.08
N ALA A 76 -14.82 -23.92 9.32
CA ALA A 76 -15.74 -24.19 10.43
C ALA A 76 -16.21 -22.89 11.14
N ILE A 77 -16.20 -21.75 10.45
CA ILE A 77 -16.80 -20.51 10.96
C ILE A 77 -18.32 -20.67 11.06
N GLY A 78 -18.93 -20.20 12.16
CA GLY A 78 -20.35 -20.44 12.42
C GLY A 78 -21.30 -19.62 11.55
N SER A 79 -20.86 -18.50 11.00
CA SER A 79 -21.68 -17.59 10.19
C SER A 79 -20.83 -16.79 9.22
N ASN A 80 -21.43 -16.31 8.11
CA ASN A 80 -20.79 -15.33 7.22
C ASN A 80 -21.08 -13.88 7.65
N ALA A 81 -22.13 -13.64 8.42
CA ALA A 81 -22.56 -12.32 8.84
C ALA A 81 -21.96 -11.96 10.21
N HIS A 82 -20.91 -11.17 10.18
CA HIS A 82 -20.15 -10.78 11.36
C HIS A 82 -20.61 -9.42 11.91
N SER A 83 -20.38 -9.19 13.19
CA SER A 83 -20.74 -7.95 13.90
C SER A 83 -19.57 -7.30 14.63
N ALA A 84 -18.59 -8.07 15.08
CA ALA A 84 -17.44 -7.56 15.83
C ALA A 84 -16.24 -8.51 15.70
N LEU A 85 -15.04 -7.97 15.84
CA LEU A 85 -13.78 -8.71 15.93
C LEU A 85 -13.05 -8.36 17.23
N TYR A 86 -12.32 -9.33 17.76
CA TYR A 86 -11.41 -9.11 18.87
C TYR A 86 -10.22 -10.05 18.77
N TYR A 87 -9.01 -9.52 18.92
CA TYR A 87 -7.80 -10.35 19.03
C TYR A 87 -7.49 -10.61 20.52
N ASN A 88 -7.61 -11.86 20.94
CA ASN A 88 -7.26 -12.28 22.28
C ASN A 88 -5.77 -12.64 22.34
N GLU A 89 -4.95 -11.72 22.84
CA GLU A 89 -3.52 -11.89 22.95
C GLU A 89 -3.12 -13.04 23.89
N ALA A 90 -3.90 -13.28 24.97
CA ALA A 90 -3.61 -14.30 25.96
C ALA A 90 -3.52 -15.71 25.38
N ASP A 91 -4.39 -16.02 24.42
CA ASP A 91 -4.47 -17.33 23.78
C ASP A 91 -3.92 -17.33 22.33
N ASN A 92 -3.61 -16.17 21.78
CA ASN A 92 -3.29 -15.95 20.38
C ASN A 92 -4.43 -16.40 19.43
N THR A 93 -5.66 -15.96 19.74
CA THR A 93 -6.86 -16.31 18.99
C THR A 93 -7.60 -15.06 18.48
N VAL A 94 -8.29 -15.21 17.34
CA VAL A 94 -9.18 -14.19 16.79
C VAL A 94 -10.63 -14.58 17.07
N TRP A 95 -11.34 -13.72 17.76
CA TRP A 95 -12.75 -13.88 18.11
C TRP A 95 -13.63 -13.12 17.13
N VAL A 96 -14.59 -13.82 16.58
CA VAL A 96 -15.49 -13.30 15.54
C VAL A 96 -16.92 -13.36 16.06
N GLY A 97 -17.47 -12.22 16.45
CA GLY A 97 -18.85 -12.08 16.89
C GLY A 97 -19.81 -12.06 15.70
N THR A 98 -20.98 -12.65 15.88
CA THR A 98 -22.02 -12.71 14.87
C THR A 98 -23.37 -12.21 15.43
N GLN A 99 -24.29 -11.84 14.55
CA GLN A 99 -25.60 -11.32 14.96
C GLN A 99 -26.55 -12.38 15.50
N ARG A 100 -26.32 -13.68 15.24
CA ARG A 100 -27.27 -14.76 15.59
C ARG A 100 -26.62 -16.08 16.00
N ASP A 101 -25.34 -16.28 15.65
CA ASP A 101 -24.69 -17.58 15.77
C ASP A 101 -23.60 -17.62 16.86
N GLY A 102 -23.53 -16.54 17.67
CA GLY A 102 -22.57 -16.42 18.77
C GLY A 102 -21.18 -16.01 18.32
N ILE A 103 -20.16 -16.64 18.88
CA ILE A 103 -18.75 -16.32 18.63
C ILE A 103 -18.06 -17.51 17.98
N SER A 104 -17.37 -17.28 16.86
CA SER A 104 -16.40 -18.20 16.27
C SER A 104 -14.99 -17.79 16.69
N ILE A 105 -14.14 -18.75 17.04
CA ILE A 105 -12.78 -18.51 17.50
C ILE A 105 -11.80 -19.15 16.53
N PHE A 106 -10.92 -18.34 15.95
CA PHE A 106 -9.82 -18.82 15.11
C PHE A 106 -8.55 -18.93 15.93
N ASP A 107 -7.94 -20.09 15.97
CA ASP A 107 -6.66 -20.32 16.63
C ASP A 107 -5.50 -20.08 15.64
N ASN A 108 -4.70 -19.06 15.91
CA ASN A 108 -3.55 -18.71 15.09
C ASN A 108 -2.41 -19.76 15.14
N LYS A 109 -2.39 -20.66 16.10
CA LYS A 109 -1.38 -21.74 16.19
C LYS A 109 -1.72 -22.89 15.27
N THR A 110 -2.99 -23.32 15.29
CA THR A 110 -3.47 -24.44 14.46
C THR A 110 -3.96 -24.01 13.10
N GLN A 111 -4.18 -22.69 12.88
CA GLN A 111 -4.77 -22.10 11.67
C GLN A 111 -6.18 -22.65 11.36
N THR A 112 -6.96 -22.95 12.41
CA THR A 112 -8.31 -23.51 12.32
C THR A 112 -9.29 -22.84 13.27
N PHE A 113 -10.60 -22.96 12.97
CA PHE A 113 -11.64 -22.53 13.88
C PHE A 113 -11.91 -23.56 14.97
N ILE A 114 -12.08 -23.11 16.21
CA ILE A 114 -12.48 -23.92 17.35
C ILE A 114 -13.99 -24.16 17.29
N THR A 115 -14.40 -25.41 17.23
CA THR A 115 -15.79 -25.82 16.91
C THR A 115 -16.83 -25.55 17.99
N ASN A 116 -16.46 -25.29 19.25
CA ASN A 116 -17.41 -25.16 20.35
C ASN A 116 -17.63 -23.72 20.86
N GLY A 117 -17.03 -22.72 20.19
CA GLY A 117 -17.21 -21.31 20.53
C GLY A 117 -16.99 -20.99 22.03
N VAL A 118 -17.79 -20.10 22.57
CA VAL A 118 -17.80 -19.74 24.01
C VAL A 118 -19.10 -20.26 24.63
N PRO A 119 -19.06 -21.36 25.40
CA PRO A 119 -20.27 -21.93 26.03
C PRO A 119 -20.76 -21.03 27.18
N GLY A 120 -22.07 -21.04 27.41
CA GLY A 120 -22.69 -20.40 28.57
C GLY A 120 -22.96 -18.89 28.42
N MET A 121 -22.83 -18.29 27.25
CA MET A 121 -23.20 -16.90 26.96
C MET A 121 -24.69 -16.63 27.22
N ILE A 122 -25.04 -15.38 27.59
CA ILE A 122 -26.41 -14.94 27.82
C ILE A 122 -27.28 -15.16 26.55
N THR A 123 -26.79 -14.73 25.39
CA THR A 123 -27.44 -14.93 24.07
C THR A 123 -26.39 -15.16 22.98
N ARG A 124 -26.84 -15.33 21.74
CA ARG A 124 -25.97 -15.48 20.56
C ARG A 124 -25.91 -14.24 19.66
N ASP A 125 -26.59 -13.16 20.02
CA ASP A 125 -26.64 -11.90 19.28
C ASP A 125 -25.54 -10.94 19.73
N ILE A 126 -24.34 -11.08 19.21
CA ILE A 126 -23.20 -10.28 19.60
C ILE A 126 -23.20 -8.94 18.87
N THR A 127 -23.05 -7.84 19.59
CA THR A 127 -22.95 -6.49 19.02
C THR A 127 -21.54 -5.92 19.11
N ASN A 128 -20.79 -6.26 20.18
CA ASN A 128 -19.44 -5.76 20.37
C ASN A 128 -18.60 -6.74 21.20
N LEU A 129 -17.30 -6.74 20.95
CA LEU A 129 -16.26 -7.42 21.71
C LEU A 129 -15.21 -6.39 22.11
N SER A 130 -14.90 -6.26 23.39
CA SER A 130 -13.93 -5.28 23.87
C SER A 130 -13.03 -5.83 24.98
N PRO A 131 -11.80 -5.28 25.16
CA PRO A 131 -10.89 -5.72 26.20
C PRO A 131 -11.41 -5.35 27.58
N ALA A 132 -11.18 -6.22 28.55
CA ALA A 132 -11.31 -5.90 29.96
C ALA A 132 -9.93 -5.52 30.54
N ALA A 133 -9.90 -4.65 31.54
CA ALA A 133 -8.67 -4.13 32.13
C ALA A 133 -7.76 -5.21 32.75
N ASP A 134 -8.31 -6.33 33.17
CA ASP A 134 -7.56 -7.47 33.73
C ASP A 134 -7.12 -8.51 32.68
N GLY A 135 -7.30 -8.19 31.40
CA GLY A 135 -6.99 -9.05 30.25
C GLY A 135 -8.09 -10.04 29.89
N GLY A 136 -9.29 -9.93 30.49
CA GLY A 136 -10.50 -10.64 30.05
C GLY A 136 -11.15 -9.98 28.83
N ILE A 137 -12.36 -10.42 28.49
CA ILE A 137 -13.10 -9.95 27.31
C ILE A 137 -14.52 -9.59 27.73
N TRP A 138 -14.97 -8.37 27.43
CA TRP A 138 -16.35 -7.97 27.49
C TRP A 138 -17.08 -8.36 26.21
N ILE A 139 -18.18 -9.10 26.35
CA ILE A 139 -19.03 -9.58 25.23
C ILE A 139 -20.37 -8.88 25.37
N THR A 140 -20.66 -7.95 24.48
CA THR A 140 -21.93 -7.21 24.49
C THR A 140 -22.95 -7.90 23.62
N HIS A 141 -24.13 -8.15 24.18
CA HIS A 141 -25.27 -8.74 23.49
C HIS A 141 -26.32 -7.68 23.22
N TYR A 142 -27.03 -7.73 22.08
CA TYR A 142 -28.07 -6.75 21.79
C TYR A 142 -29.16 -6.77 22.84
N HIS A 143 -29.53 -7.96 23.30
CA HIS A 143 -30.54 -8.16 24.37
C HIS A 143 -29.91 -8.70 25.66
N LEU A 144 -30.58 -8.47 26.77
CA LEU A 144 -30.38 -9.08 28.07
C LEU A 144 -29.15 -8.62 28.86
N GLY A 145 -28.08 -8.12 28.26
CA GLY A 145 -26.92 -7.65 29.02
C GLY A 145 -25.57 -7.86 28.36
N ILE A 146 -24.58 -8.05 29.22
CA ILE A 146 -23.18 -8.16 28.86
C ILE A 146 -22.58 -9.38 29.56
N ASP A 147 -21.71 -10.12 28.91
CA ASP A 147 -20.92 -11.17 29.52
C ASP A 147 -19.46 -10.69 29.69
N TYR A 148 -18.88 -11.11 30.80
CA TYR A 148 -17.45 -11.00 31.03
C TYR A 148 -16.82 -12.38 30.95
N TYR A 149 -15.87 -12.59 30.05
CA TYR A 149 -15.08 -13.80 29.92
C TYR A 149 -13.70 -13.62 30.54
N SER A 150 -13.36 -14.46 31.50
CA SER A 150 -12.06 -14.47 32.17
C SER A 150 -11.06 -15.32 31.40
N ASN A 151 -9.98 -14.73 30.90
CA ASN A 151 -8.88 -15.49 30.27
C ASN A 151 -8.13 -16.39 31.25
N LYS A 152 -8.20 -16.10 32.56
CA LYS A 152 -7.53 -16.90 33.61
C LYS A 152 -8.30 -18.17 33.96
N THR A 153 -9.63 -18.04 34.24
CA THR A 153 -10.46 -19.17 34.66
C THR A 153 -11.20 -19.84 33.53
N LYS A 154 -11.27 -19.19 32.35
CA LYS A 154 -12.05 -19.62 31.18
C LYS A 154 -13.56 -19.66 31.45
N GLU A 155 -14.03 -18.90 32.42
CA GLU A 155 -15.42 -18.84 32.86
C GLU A 155 -16.08 -17.53 32.43
N ILE A 156 -17.41 -17.56 32.31
CA ILE A 156 -18.25 -16.39 32.03
C ILE A 156 -18.92 -15.89 33.29
N THR A 157 -18.88 -14.58 33.50
CA THR A 157 -19.67 -13.87 34.49
C THR A 157 -20.73 -13.01 33.79
N HIS A 158 -21.97 -13.15 34.18
CA HIS A 158 -23.08 -12.42 33.58
C HIS A 158 -23.35 -11.06 34.24
N TYR A 159 -23.54 -10.04 33.43
CA TYR A 159 -24.01 -8.70 33.81
C TYR A 159 -25.36 -8.45 33.12
N ARG A 160 -26.41 -9.17 33.58
CA ARG A 160 -27.74 -9.04 32.97
C ARG A 160 -28.41 -7.75 33.40
N ALA A 161 -29.16 -7.13 32.50
CA ALA A 161 -29.87 -5.89 32.78
C ALA A 161 -30.75 -5.99 34.06
N LYS A 162 -31.46 -7.12 34.23
CA LYS A 162 -32.32 -7.37 35.41
C LYS A 162 -31.56 -7.48 36.74
N ASP A 163 -30.26 -7.81 36.71
CA ASP A 163 -29.43 -8.05 37.88
C ASP A 163 -28.62 -6.80 38.28
N ILE A 164 -28.70 -5.72 37.48
CA ILE A 164 -28.00 -4.46 37.71
C ILE A 164 -29.03 -3.35 37.96
N LYS A 165 -29.02 -2.79 39.18
CA LYS A 165 -29.94 -1.71 39.54
C LYS A 165 -29.72 -0.47 38.65
N GLY A 166 -30.79 -0.05 37.99
CA GLY A 166 -30.76 1.14 37.10
C GLY A 166 -30.42 0.85 35.64
N LEU A 167 -30.15 -0.40 35.27
CA LEU A 167 -29.83 -0.78 33.89
C LEU A 167 -31.04 -1.36 33.15
N SER A 168 -31.31 -0.85 31.96
CA SER A 168 -32.36 -1.38 31.07
C SER A 168 -32.08 -0.99 29.62
N GLY A 169 -32.60 -1.73 28.64
CA GLY A 169 -32.50 -1.40 27.23
C GLY A 169 -31.80 -2.45 26.40
N ASN A 170 -31.47 -2.07 25.17
CA ASN A 170 -30.70 -2.86 24.21
C ASN A 170 -29.28 -2.32 24.18
N PHE A 171 -28.29 -3.23 24.18
CA PHE A 171 -26.88 -2.89 24.34
C PHE A 171 -26.20 -2.87 22.96
N TRP A 172 -25.38 -1.86 22.71
CA TRP A 172 -24.70 -1.70 21.43
C TRP A 172 -23.19 -1.90 21.53
N CYS A 173 -22.56 -1.24 22.50
CA CYS A 173 -21.13 -1.31 22.75
C CYS A 173 -20.82 -1.21 24.24
N ALA A 174 -19.64 -1.65 24.64
CA ALA A 174 -19.13 -1.49 26.00
C ALA A 174 -17.63 -1.19 25.98
N THR A 175 -17.15 -0.36 26.93
CA THR A 175 -15.73 0.01 27.05
C THR A 175 -15.37 0.13 28.53
N ASP A 176 -14.32 -0.57 28.95
CA ASP A 176 -13.80 -0.60 30.33
C ASP A 176 -12.79 0.55 30.54
N ASP A 177 -12.92 1.34 31.62
CA ASP A 177 -11.99 2.43 31.90
C ASP A 177 -10.73 1.99 32.69
N GLY A 178 -10.64 0.73 33.04
CA GLY A 178 -9.56 0.21 33.90
C GLY A 178 -9.60 0.69 35.35
N LYS A 179 -10.64 1.44 35.74
CA LYS A 179 -10.81 2.04 37.09
C LYS A 179 -12.03 1.50 37.81
N GLY A 180 -12.66 0.47 37.26
CA GLY A 180 -13.81 -0.20 37.81
C GLY A 180 -15.16 0.23 37.25
N HIS A 181 -15.18 1.00 36.18
CA HIS A 181 -16.39 1.39 35.47
C HIS A 181 -16.44 0.81 34.07
N LEU A 182 -17.59 0.28 33.70
CA LEU A 182 -17.91 -0.13 32.35
C LEU A 182 -18.88 0.88 31.71
N TYR A 183 -18.44 1.58 30.69
CA TYR A 183 -19.26 2.50 29.91
C TYR A 183 -20.00 1.71 28.85
N VAL A 184 -21.32 1.84 28.78
CA VAL A 184 -22.18 1.01 27.94
C VAL A 184 -23.08 1.91 27.10
N GLY A 185 -22.94 1.77 25.78
CA GLY A 185 -23.82 2.43 24.82
C GLY A 185 -25.11 1.66 24.62
N LEU A 186 -26.24 2.34 24.77
CA LEU A 186 -27.56 1.76 24.61
C LEU A 186 -28.24 2.24 23.34
N HIS A 187 -28.95 1.35 22.65
CA HIS A 187 -29.83 1.71 21.56
C HIS A 187 -31.12 2.36 22.12
N LYS A 188 -31.28 3.66 21.90
CA LYS A 188 -32.36 4.51 22.39
C LYS A 188 -32.43 4.62 23.93
N GLY A 189 -31.40 4.19 24.64
CA GLY A 189 -31.38 4.19 26.13
C GLY A 189 -30.41 5.21 26.74
N GLY A 190 -29.50 5.78 25.97
CA GLY A 190 -28.45 6.70 26.41
C GLY A 190 -27.13 6.00 26.73
N LEU A 191 -26.35 6.61 27.61
CA LEU A 191 -25.10 6.08 28.14
C LEU A 191 -25.32 5.53 29.55
N ALA A 192 -25.03 4.25 29.76
CA ALA A 192 -25.00 3.66 31.10
C ALA A 192 -23.54 3.53 31.56
N VAL A 193 -23.27 3.95 32.79
CA VAL A 193 -22.00 3.75 33.49
C VAL A 193 -22.21 2.76 34.60
N ILE A 194 -21.64 1.57 34.49
CA ILE A 194 -21.78 0.46 35.43
C ILE A 194 -20.59 0.45 36.40
N ASP A 195 -20.82 0.54 37.68
CA ASP A 195 -19.84 0.16 38.71
C ASP A 195 -19.75 -1.37 38.75
N ILE A 196 -18.62 -1.90 38.26
CA ILE A 196 -18.42 -3.34 38.08
C ILE A 196 -18.52 -4.11 39.40
N GLN A 197 -18.00 -3.54 40.48
CA GLN A 197 -18.00 -4.19 41.81
C GLN A 197 -19.36 -4.13 42.50
N LYS A 198 -20.00 -2.94 42.49
CA LYS A 198 -21.30 -2.72 43.18
C LYS A 198 -22.48 -3.27 42.38
N ARG A 199 -22.30 -3.55 41.09
CA ARG A 199 -23.35 -3.95 40.13
C ARG A 199 -24.52 -2.95 40.11
N THR A 200 -24.19 -1.66 40.07
CA THR A 200 -25.15 -0.57 39.91
C THR A 200 -24.83 0.24 38.66
N ALA A 201 -25.85 0.78 38.02
CA ALA A 201 -25.68 1.61 36.82
C ALA A 201 -26.27 3.01 37.06
N LYS A 202 -25.58 4.02 36.52
CA LYS A 202 -26.12 5.36 36.31
C LYS A 202 -26.30 5.59 34.83
N VAL A 203 -27.50 6.04 34.42
CA VAL A 203 -27.83 6.25 33.02
C VAL A 203 -27.96 7.73 32.72
N TYR A 204 -27.26 8.19 31.67
CA TYR A 204 -27.31 9.54 31.14
C TYR A 204 -28.09 9.54 29.85
N GLN A 205 -29.06 10.46 29.75
CA GLN A 205 -29.93 10.56 28.58
C GLN A 205 -29.93 11.98 28.00
N HIS A 206 -30.39 12.09 26.78
CA HIS A 206 -30.64 13.38 26.14
C HIS A 206 -31.77 14.14 26.82
N ASN A 207 -31.51 15.39 27.16
CA ASN A 207 -32.48 16.35 27.62
C ASN A 207 -32.45 17.59 26.73
N PRO A 208 -33.51 17.89 25.95
CA PRO A 208 -33.52 19.04 25.03
C PRO A 208 -33.33 20.40 25.74
N GLU A 209 -33.67 20.51 27.01
CA GLU A 209 -33.53 21.73 27.80
C GLU A 209 -32.12 21.92 28.40
N ASP A 210 -31.28 20.89 28.36
CA ASP A 210 -29.91 20.92 28.88
C ASP A 210 -28.89 20.72 27.77
N PRO A 211 -28.18 21.78 27.34
CA PRO A 211 -27.16 21.69 26.29
C PRO A 211 -25.94 20.86 26.69
N HIS A 212 -25.76 20.57 27.97
CA HIS A 212 -24.70 19.73 28.50
C HIS A 212 -25.14 18.28 28.74
N SER A 213 -26.35 17.91 28.32
CA SER A 213 -26.80 16.52 28.30
C SER A 213 -26.27 15.78 27.07
N LEU A 214 -26.43 14.46 27.02
CA LEU A 214 -26.05 13.61 25.88
C LEU A 214 -26.77 14.09 24.58
N PRO A 215 -26.13 14.19 23.43
CA PRO A 215 -26.75 14.75 22.22
C PRO A 215 -27.85 13.87 21.64
N ASN A 216 -27.83 12.56 21.90
CA ASN A 216 -28.87 11.61 21.50
C ASN A 216 -28.86 10.34 22.36
N ASN A 217 -30.02 9.69 22.50
CA ASN A 217 -30.16 8.47 23.29
C ASN A 217 -29.68 7.19 22.57
N THR A 218 -29.30 7.24 21.30
CA THR A 218 -28.66 6.11 20.62
C THR A 218 -27.16 6.32 20.63
N VAL A 219 -26.47 5.59 21.49
CA VAL A 219 -25.00 5.57 21.60
C VAL A 219 -24.48 4.40 20.78
N ARG A 220 -23.65 4.69 19.77
CA ARG A 220 -23.13 3.71 18.81
C ARG A 220 -21.74 3.19 19.15
N CYS A 221 -20.87 4.07 19.61
CA CYS A 221 -19.50 3.73 19.98
C CYS A 221 -19.04 4.56 21.17
N ILE A 222 -18.08 4.03 21.92
CA ILE A 222 -17.45 4.68 23.07
C ILE A 222 -15.94 4.45 22.93
N PHE A 223 -15.18 5.52 23.01
CA PHE A 223 -13.73 5.47 22.91
C PHE A 223 -13.09 6.23 24.09
N ILE A 224 -12.12 5.62 24.75
CA ILE A 224 -11.33 6.24 25.81
C ILE A 224 -9.94 6.53 25.24
N SER A 225 -9.58 7.82 25.13
CA SER A 225 -8.31 8.26 24.59
C SER A 225 -7.13 7.94 25.52
N GLN A 226 -5.90 8.04 25.01
CA GLN A 226 -4.67 7.89 25.79
C GLN A 226 -4.59 8.90 26.95
N THR A 227 -5.27 10.05 26.83
CA THR A 227 -5.40 11.07 27.88
C THR A 227 -6.56 10.80 28.85
N ASN A 228 -7.22 9.64 28.75
CA ASN A 228 -8.43 9.26 29.49
C ASN A 228 -9.66 10.14 29.19
N ALA A 229 -9.72 10.84 28.09
CA ALA A 229 -10.91 11.52 27.63
C ALA A 229 -11.91 10.51 27.06
N ILE A 230 -13.18 10.60 27.50
CA ILE A 230 -14.23 9.65 27.13
C ILE A 230 -15.07 10.24 26.01
N TRP A 231 -14.91 9.70 24.81
CA TRP A 231 -15.61 10.10 23.61
C TRP A 231 -16.78 9.18 23.31
N ILE A 232 -17.90 9.77 22.93
CA ILE A 232 -19.15 9.04 22.72
C ILE A 232 -19.74 9.42 21.37
N GLY A 233 -19.83 8.45 20.49
CA GLY A 233 -20.47 8.60 19.18
C GLY A 233 -21.97 8.28 19.27
N THR A 234 -22.80 9.18 18.75
CA THR A 234 -24.25 9.03 18.78
C THR A 234 -24.87 9.18 17.39
N ASP A 235 -26.19 9.01 17.27
CA ASP A 235 -26.95 9.30 16.04
C ASP A 235 -27.09 10.81 15.76
N LYS A 236 -26.76 11.70 16.73
CA LYS A 236 -26.89 13.16 16.57
C LYS A 236 -25.66 13.93 17.03
N GLY A 237 -24.47 13.40 16.84
CA GLY A 237 -23.20 14.06 17.10
C GLY A 237 -22.23 13.23 17.94
N LEU A 238 -21.06 13.84 18.11
CA LEU A 238 -19.99 13.37 18.99
C LEU A 238 -20.09 14.10 20.32
N ALA A 239 -19.89 13.40 21.42
CA ALA A 239 -19.85 13.99 22.76
C ALA A 239 -18.54 13.64 23.47
N LEU A 240 -18.01 14.59 24.22
CA LEU A 240 -16.94 14.40 25.18
C LEU A 240 -17.55 14.41 26.58
N PHE A 241 -17.46 13.29 27.31
CA PHE A 241 -18.04 13.14 28.64
C PHE A 241 -17.03 13.50 29.72
N ASN A 242 -17.46 14.37 30.63
CA ASN A 242 -16.73 14.69 31.87
C ASN A 242 -17.38 13.96 33.05
N PRO A 243 -16.82 12.86 33.57
CA PRO A 243 -17.42 12.07 34.62
C PRO A 243 -17.46 12.80 36.00
N HIS A 244 -16.55 13.76 36.22
CA HIS A 244 -16.52 14.53 37.48
C HIS A 244 -17.64 15.57 37.56
N LYS A 245 -17.99 16.18 36.43
CA LYS A 245 -19.07 17.16 36.33
C LYS A 245 -20.40 16.52 35.90
N GLU A 246 -20.34 15.28 35.43
CA GLU A 246 -21.46 14.54 34.81
C GLU A 246 -22.10 15.29 33.65
N GLN A 247 -21.28 15.97 32.87
CA GLN A 247 -21.68 16.83 31.75
C GLN A 247 -21.01 16.39 30.44
N PHE A 248 -21.64 16.75 29.32
CA PHE A 248 -21.19 16.50 28.01
C PHE A 248 -20.83 17.80 27.29
N ILE A 249 -19.76 17.78 26.50
CA ILE A 249 -19.45 18.78 25.49
C ILE A 249 -19.81 18.17 24.15
N ASN A 250 -20.72 18.81 23.42
CA ASN A 250 -21.32 18.26 22.22
C ASN A 250 -20.78 18.90 20.96
N PHE A 251 -20.39 18.08 19.97
CA PHE A 251 -19.94 18.48 18.66
C PHE A 251 -20.93 17.95 17.60
N GLN A 252 -21.37 18.86 16.72
CA GLN A 252 -22.36 18.53 15.69
C GLN A 252 -21.94 19.11 14.35
N ASN A 253 -22.50 18.58 13.28
CA ASN A 253 -22.41 19.17 11.96
C ASN A 253 -23.09 20.54 11.93
N GLN A 254 -22.38 21.56 11.44
CA GLN A 254 -22.87 22.91 11.21
C GLN A 254 -22.65 23.23 9.73
N GLN A 255 -23.74 23.38 8.99
CA GLN A 255 -23.72 23.44 7.52
C GLN A 255 -22.84 24.56 6.96
N GLU A 256 -22.68 25.68 7.68
CA GLU A 256 -21.87 26.83 7.28
C GLU A 256 -20.46 26.84 7.87
N ASN A 257 -20.14 25.86 8.74
CA ASN A 257 -18.84 25.75 9.38
C ASN A 257 -18.04 24.59 8.80
N PRO A 258 -17.06 24.82 7.92
CA PRO A 258 -16.26 23.74 7.29
C PRO A 258 -15.37 22.99 8.28
N TYR A 259 -15.17 23.53 9.47
CA TYR A 259 -14.39 22.92 10.56
C TYR A 259 -15.25 22.15 11.56
N SER A 260 -16.56 22.03 11.33
CA SER A 260 -17.45 21.17 12.11
C SER A 260 -17.39 19.72 11.61
N LEU A 261 -18.04 18.79 12.34
CA LEU A 261 -18.20 17.41 11.88
C LEU A 261 -18.87 17.33 10.49
N LEU A 262 -18.47 16.36 9.68
CA LEU A 262 -19.11 16.13 8.37
C LEU A 262 -20.52 15.55 8.47
N SER A 263 -20.79 14.77 9.52
CA SER A 263 -22.11 14.17 9.78
C SER A 263 -22.32 13.98 11.26
N ASN A 264 -23.59 13.97 11.66
CA ASN A 264 -23.98 13.75 13.06
C ASN A 264 -24.10 12.27 13.45
N GLN A 265 -24.17 11.35 12.49
CA GLN A 265 -24.28 9.93 12.80
C GLN A 265 -22.88 9.31 12.87
N ILE A 266 -22.38 9.09 14.08
CA ILE A 266 -21.03 8.58 14.33
C ILE A 266 -21.08 7.07 14.43
N ASN A 267 -20.24 6.39 13.62
CA ASN A 267 -20.15 4.93 13.58
C ASN A 267 -19.03 4.39 14.48
N ASP A 268 -17.86 5.04 14.45
CA ASP A 268 -16.69 4.62 15.19
C ASP A 268 -15.74 5.79 15.48
N ILE A 269 -14.90 5.60 16.50
CA ILE A 269 -13.94 6.60 16.98
C ILE A 269 -12.64 5.87 17.32
N GLY A 270 -11.52 6.42 16.87
CA GLY A 270 -10.20 5.92 17.27
C GLY A 270 -9.20 7.05 17.39
N GLU A 271 -8.05 6.77 17.99
CA GLU A 271 -6.95 7.71 18.16
C GLU A 271 -5.71 7.16 17.49
N SER A 272 -5.03 8.00 16.72
CA SER A 272 -3.74 7.67 16.12
C SER A 272 -2.57 8.04 17.06
N LYS A 273 -1.42 7.38 16.87
CA LYS A 273 -0.21 7.57 17.71
C LYS A 273 0.32 9.01 17.73
N ASP A 274 -0.03 9.82 16.72
CA ASP A 274 0.27 11.24 16.64
C ASP A 274 -0.75 12.13 17.38
N GLY A 275 -1.65 11.54 18.21
CA GLY A 275 -2.58 12.26 19.07
C GLY A 275 -3.80 12.83 18.36
N LYS A 276 -4.18 12.26 17.20
CA LYS A 276 -5.37 12.69 16.46
C LYS A 276 -6.54 11.75 16.68
N LEU A 277 -7.69 12.31 16.98
CA LEU A 277 -8.96 11.61 17.05
C LEU A 277 -9.56 11.48 15.65
N TRP A 278 -9.82 10.25 15.21
CA TRP A 278 -10.46 9.92 13.96
C TRP A 278 -11.92 9.55 14.21
N VAL A 279 -12.83 10.26 13.60
CA VAL A 279 -14.28 10.10 13.77
C VAL A 279 -14.88 9.62 12.47
N CYS A 280 -15.24 8.35 12.42
CA CYS A 280 -15.88 7.71 11.27
C CYS A 280 -17.40 7.97 11.30
N ALA A 281 -17.94 8.50 10.21
CA ALA A 281 -19.34 8.92 10.16
C ALA A 281 -20.13 8.27 9.02
N HIS A 282 -21.44 8.16 9.23
CA HIS A 282 -22.39 7.76 8.19
C HIS A 282 -22.72 8.96 7.29
N MET A 283 -22.64 8.79 5.97
CA MET A 283 -22.94 9.82 4.95
C MET A 283 -22.10 11.12 5.06
N GLY A 284 -20.95 11.05 5.74
CA GLY A 284 -20.09 12.23 5.90
C GLY A 284 -18.61 11.95 5.60
N GLY A 285 -18.17 10.72 5.75
CA GLY A 285 -16.75 10.38 5.64
C GLY A 285 -16.05 10.35 6.98
N VAL A 286 -14.88 11.01 7.10
CA VAL A 286 -14.06 11.02 8.31
C VAL A 286 -13.73 12.44 8.72
N SER A 287 -13.91 12.75 10.00
CA SER A 287 -13.48 14.00 10.62
C SER A 287 -12.33 13.73 11.61
N ILE A 288 -11.27 14.53 11.54
CA ILE A 288 -10.06 14.36 12.35
C ILE A 288 -9.92 15.57 13.28
N LEU A 289 -9.70 15.32 14.56
CA LEU A 289 -9.47 16.35 15.57
C LEU A 289 -8.09 16.15 16.21
N ASP A 290 -7.28 17.20 16.28
CA ASP A 290 -6.01 17.16 17.01
C ASP A 290 -6.28 17.23 18.53
N LEU A 291 -5.90 16.17 19.25
CA LEU A 291 -6.10 16.08 20.71
C LEU A 291 -5.03 16.81 21.53
N ASN A 292 -3.99 17.35 20.91
CA ASN A 292 -2.99 18.19 21.58
C ASN A 292 -3.57 19.56 21.98
N ASP A 293 -4.71 19.95 21.37
CA ASP A 293 -5.47 21.12 21.77
C ASP A 293 -6.22 20.83 23.09
N ASN A 294 -6.46 21.89 23.86
CA ASN A 294 -6.99 21.78 25.22
C ASN A 294 -8.51 21.51 25.20
N VAL A 295 -8.89 20.26 24.88
CA VAL A 295 -10.26 19.79 24.56
C VAL A 295 -11.31 20.17 25.62
N PHE A 296 -10.90 20.23 26.88
CA PHE A 296 -11.82 20.52 27.99
C PHE A 296 -11.94 22.00 28.34
N THR A 297 -11.00 22.84 27.89
CA THR A 297 -10.93 24.26 28.29
C THR A 297 -11.42 25.23 27.25
N SER A 298 -11.37 24.86 25.97
CA SER A 298 -11.78 25.74 24.86
C SER A 298 -12.40 24.93 23.72
N PRO A 299 -13.53 24.22 23.97
CA PRO A 299 -14.15 23.36 22.95
C PRO A 299 -14.66 24.13 21.72
N GLU A 300 -14.93 25.44 21.88
CA GLU A 300 -15.34 26.34 20.80
C GLU A 300 -14.23 26.60 19.77
N ASN A 301 -12.96 26.37 20.14
CA ASN A 301 -11.80 26.56 19.27
C ASN A 301 -11.38 25.27 18.55
N MET A 302 -12.14 24.21 18.67
CA MET A 302 -11.82 22.92 18.03
C MET A 302 -12.21 22.92 16.56
N HIS A 303 -11.24 22.59 15.73
CA HIS A 303 -11.38 22.52 14.29
C HIS A 303 -11.17 21.09 13.80
N PHE A 304 -12.22 20.51 13.22
CA PHE A 304 -12.11 19.23 12.55
C PHE A 304 -11.52 19.40 11.15
N GLN A 305 -10.49 18.63 10.85
CA GLN A 305 -10.02 18.43 9.49
C GLN A 305 -10.87 17.32 8.86
N ASN A 306 -11.52 17.62 7.75
CA ASN A 306 -12.51 16.77 7.14
C ASN A 306 -11.97 16.07 5.89
N ILE A 307 -12.16 14.74 5.81
CA ILE A 307 -11.81 13.91 4.66
C ILE A 307 -13.09 13.38 4.03
N GLN A 308 -13.37 13.83 2.80
CA GLN A 308 -14.54 13.46 2.02
C GLN A 308 -14.18 12.46 0.92
N VAL A 309 -15.20 11.94 0.25
CA VAL A 309 -15.04 11.15 -0.97
C VAL A 309 -14.52 12.04 -2.08
N THR A 310 -13.46 11.61 -2.74
CA THR A 310 -12.93 12.25 -3.94
C THR A 310 -12.75 11.21 -5.05
N ASN A 311 -12.67 11.68 -6.30
CA ASN A 311 -12.40 10.81 -7.45
C ASN A 311 -10.92 10.43 -7.56
N ASP A 312 -10.06 11.03 -6.75
CA ASP A 312 -8.62 10.75 -6.67
C ASP A 312 -8.25 10.01 -5.37
N LEU A 313 -6.97 9.85 -5.11
CA LEU A 313 -6.47 9.16 -3.91
C LEU A 313 -6.36 10.06 -2.67
N HIS A 314 -6.72 11.34 -2.75
CA HIS A 314 -6.68 12.27 -1.62
C HIS A 314 -7.94 12.24 -0.75
N GLY A 315 -8.91 11.42 -1.09
CA GLY A 315 -10.12 11.18 -0.33
C GLY A 315 -10.40 9.71 -0.15
N ILE A 316 -11.40 9.41 0.68
CA ILE A 316 -11.86 8.06 0.96
C ILE A 316 -12.79 7.54 -0.14
N SER A 317 -12.95 6.21 -0.22
CA SER A 317 -13.73 5.52 -1.26
C SER A 317 -15.25 5.60 -1.06
N SER A 318 -15.71 5.86 0.16
CA SER A 318 -17.13 5.87 0.53
C SER A 318 -17.43 6.96 1.56
N PRO A 319 -18.60 7.64 1.47
CA PRO A 319 -19.02 8.59 2.50
C PRO A 319 -19.41 7.90 3.82
N ASN A 320 -19.47 6.57 3.85
CA ASN A 320 -19.88 5.78 5.00
C ASN A 320 -18.67 5.04 5.60
N ALA A 321 -17.79 5.76 6.27
CA ALA A 321 -16.73 5.17 7.09
C ALA A 321 -17.37 4.48 8.32
N ARG A 322 -17.03 3.22 8.56
CA ARG A 322 -17.68 2.38 9.55
C ARG A 322 -16.81 1.98 10.74
N CYS A 323 -15.54 1.70 10.49
CA CYS A 323 -14.58 1.32 11.52
C CYS A 323 -13.20 1.89 11.23
N PHE A 324 -12.42 2.03 12.30
CA PHE A 324 -11.06 2.57 12.30
C PHE A 324 -10.12 1.57 12.97
N LEU A 325 -8.97 1.37 12.39
CA LEU A 325 -7.84 0.68 13.00
C LEU A 325 -6.55 1.45 12.72
N GLN A 326 -5.73 1.67 13.73
CA GLN A 326 -4.31 1.93 13.54
C GLN A 326 -3.51 0.67 13.83
N ASP A 327 -2.74 0.20 12.86
CA ASP A 327 -1.90 -0.99 13.03
C ASP A 327 -0.63 -0.73 13.85
N SER A 328 0.12 -1.78 14.18
CA SER A 328 1.35 -1.71 14.96
C SER A 328 2.45 -0.87 14.29
N PHE A 329 2.40 -0.74 12.95
CA PHE A 329 3.31 0.09 12.16
C PHE A 329 2.87 1.55 12.07
N GLY A 330 1.68 1.89 12.59
CA GLY A 330 1.09 3.22 12.57
C GLY A 330 0.22 3.51 11.36
N ASN A 331 0.03 2.57 10.45
CA ASN A 331 -0.85 2.76 9.30
C ASN A 331 -2.31 2.82 9.74
N ILE A 332 -3.11 3.60 9.02
CA ILE A 332 -4.54 3.75 9.27
C ILE A 332 -5.33 2.90 8.28
N TRP A 333 -6.31 2.17 8.79
CA TRP A 333 -7.23 1.35 8.04
C TRP A 333 -8.66 1.83 8.33
N LEU A 334 -9.39 2.18 7.30
CA LEU A 334 -10.78 2.63 7.37
C LEU A 334 -11.67 1.62 6.64
N GLY A 335 -12.49 0.90 7.39
CA GLY A 335 -13.49 0.02 6.79
C GLY A 335 -14.72 0.82 6.38
N ASN A 336 -15.27 0.55 5.20
CA ASN A 336 -16.37 1.30 4.64
C ASN A 336 -17.60 0.43 4.37
N TYR A 337 -18.75 1.08 4.36
CA TYR A 337 -19.97 0.53 3.81
C TYR A 337 -19.94 0.68 2.29
N ARG A 338 -19.86 -0.42 1.54
CA ARG A 338 -19.79 -0.49 0.07
C ARG A 338 -18.54 0.15 -0.59
N GLY A 339 -17.51 0.49 0.18
CA GLY A 339 -16.27 1.08 -0.33
C GLY A 339 -15.04 0.17 -0.20
N GLY A 340 -15.17 -0.97 0.48
CA GLY A 340 -14.02 -1.78 0.85
C GLY A 340 -13.24 -1.15 2.00
N VAL A 341 -11.93 -1.14 1.89
CA VAL A 341 -11.03 -0.56 2.89
C VAL A 341 -10.19 0.54 2.26
N ASP A 342 -10.17 1.70 2.89
CA ASP A 342 -9.19 2.74 2.60
C ASP A 342 -8.00 2.59 3.55
N PHE A 343 -6.81 2.50 2.99
CA PHE A 343 -5.55 2.31 3.70
C PHE A 343 -4.67 3.56 3.55
N LEU A 344 -4.23 4.12 4.66
CA LEU A 344 -3.28 5.23 4.73
C LEU A 344 -1.98 4.76 5.37
N SER A 345 -0.86 4.82 4.64
CA SER A 345 0.45 4.54 5.19
C SER A 345 0.90 5.66 6.14
N TYR A 346 1.34 5.32 7.34
CA TYR A 346 1.86 6.27 8.32
C TYR A 346 3.15 6.95 7.86
N ASN A 347 4.04 6.17 7.26
CA ASN A 347 5.21 6.73 6.60
C ASN A 347 4.78 7.29 5.24
N GLN A 348 5.21 8.51 4.93
CA GLN A 348 5.09 9.06 3.56
C GLN A 348 5.53 7.95 2.60
N PRO A 349 4.78 7.69 1.53
CA PRO A 349 5.17 6.64 0.60
C PRO A 349 6.58 6.95 0.10
N VAL A 350 7.51 6.04 0.40
CA VAL A 350 8.92 6.15 -0.03
C VAL A 350 8.99 6.15 -1.55
N PHE A 351 8.03 5.43 -2.18
CA PHE A 351 7.86 5.37 -3.62
C PHE A 351 6.59 6.09 -4.06
N GLN A 352 6.68 6.77 -5.19
CA GLN A 352 5.54 7.33 -5.89
C GLN A 352 5.25 6.52 -7.14
N THR A 353 3.99 6.45 -7.55
CA THR A 353 3.59 5.81 -8.81
C THR A 353 2.91 6.83 -9.72
N LEU A 354 3.24 6.77 -11.01
CA LEU A 354 2.59 7.60 -12.04
C LEU A 354 1.31 6.97 -12.59
N ALA A 355 0.99 5.72 -12.21
CA ALA A 355 -0.09 4.94 -12.82
C ALA A 355 -1.44 5.67 -12.84
N TYR A 356 -1.78 6.40 -11.78
CA TYR A 356 -3.04 7.12 -11.68
C TYR A 356 -3.09 8.35 -12.58
N ASN A 357 -2.03 9.15 -12.61
CA ASN A 357 -1.95 10.33 -13.49
C ASN A 357 -1.96 9.93 -14.96
N MET A 358 -1.31 8.81 -15.29
CA MET A 358 -1.31 8.25 -16.64
C MET A 358 -2.71 7.93 -17.15
N LEU A 359 -3.58 7.36 -16.30
CA LEU A 359 -4.96 7.04 -16.67
C LEU A 359 -5.88 8.25 -16.78
N LYS A 360 -5.70 9.25 -15.91
CA LYS A 360 -6.52 10.47 -15.87
C LYS A 360 -6.27 11.36 -17.10
N ASP A 361 -5.04 11.41 -17.54
CA ASP A 361 -4.61 12.27 -18.66
C ASP A 361 -4.65 11.54 -20.01
N GLY A 362 -5.10 10.27 -20.04
CA GLY A 362 -5.15 9.45 -21.26
C GLY A 362 -3.77 9.12 -21.82
N ALA A 363 -2.76 9.08 -20.95
CA ALA A 363 -1.36 9.09 -21.33
C ALA A 363 -0.87 7.76 -21.92
N LEU A 364 -1.38 6.64 -21.48
CA LEU A 364 -1.06 5.32 -22.01
C LEU A 364 -2.34 4.53 -22.20
N THR A 365 -2.45 3.82 -23.30
CA THR A 365 -3.56 2.88 -23.54
C THR A 365 -3.46 1.65 -22.64
N ASP A 366 -2.24 1.33 -22.20
CA ASP A 366 -1.93 0.28 -21.24
C ASP A 366 -1.16 0.85 -20.04
N LYS A 367 -1.34 0.25 -18.86
CA LYS A 367 -0.60 0.59 -17.63
C LYS A 367 0.80 -0.01 -17.60
N GLN A 368 1.11 -0.97 -18.47
CA GLN A 368 2.37 -1.70 -18.46
C GLN A 368 3.52 -0.82 -18.96
N VAL A 369 4.59 -0.74 -18.17
CA VAL A 369 5.81 -0.03 -18.52
C VAL A 369 6.91 -1.05 -18.73
N TRP A 370 7.15 -1.40 -20.01
CA TRP A 370 8.11 -2.41 -20.43
C TRP A 370 9.56 -1.93 -20.39
N GLY A 371 9.79 -0.71 -20.84
CA GLY A 371 11.11 -0.09 -20.82
C GLY A 371 11.04 1.36 -20.38
N LEU A 372 12.13 1.88 -19.83
CA LEU A 372 12.21 3.28 -19.41
C LEU A 372 13.64 3.83 -19.50
N ALA A 373 13.74 5.12 -19.80
CA ALA A 373 15.01 5.85 -19.82
C ALA A 373 14.80 7.33 -19.49
N ILE A 374 15.89 8.03 -19.19
CA ILE A 374 15.93 9.47 -18.94
C ILE A 374 16.77 10.15 -20.01
N ASP A 375 16.24 11.19 -20.66
CA ASP A 375 16.98 11.95 -21.67
C ASP A 375 17.85 13.06 -21.05
N ASN A 376 18.60 13.79 -21.91
CA ASN A 376 19.50 14.86 -21.48
C ASN A 376 18.77 16.11 -20.91
N LYS A 377 17.43 16.17 -21.01
CA LYS A 377 16.58 17.21 -20.40
C LYS A 377 15.90 16.69 -19.14
N SER A 378 16.37 15.57 -18.60
CA SER A 378 15.77 14.84 -17.46
C SER A 378 14.30 14.46 -17.66
N ARG A 379 13.83 14.35 -18.91
CA ARG A 379 12.49 13.85 -19.23
C ARG A 379 12.49 12.32 -19.15
N ILE A 380 11.40 11.78 -18.63
CA ILE A 380 11.21 10.36 -18.43
C ILE A 380 10.49 9.78 -19.64
N TRP A 381 11.10 8.79 -20.28
CA TRP A 381 10.57 8.07 -21.46
C TRP A 381 10.05 6.72 -20.99
N LEU A 382 8.78 6.45 -21.17
CA LEU A 382 8.10 5.21 -20.75
C LEU A 382 7.58 4.48 -22.00
N GLY A 383 7.94 3.22 -22.15
CA GLY A 383 7.49 2.35 -23.23
C GLY A 383 6.21 1.61 -22.85
N GLY A 384 5.11 1.93 -23.53
CA GLY A 384 3.85 1.22 -23.51
C GLY A 384 3.63 0.40 -24.79
N GLU A 385 2.45 -0.17 -24.96
CA GLU A 385 2.05 -0.85 -26.20
C GLU A 385 1.81 0.18 -27.31
N ASN A 386 2.53 0.05 -28.42
CA ASN A 386 2.46 0.93 -29.60
C ASN A 386 2.74 2.42 -29.36
N GLU A 387 3.25 2.79 -28.19
CA GLU A 387 3.48 4.20 -27.86
C GLU A 387 4.63 4.41 -26.87
N ILE A 388 5.19 5.61 -26.88
CA ILE A 388 6.16 6.08 -25.89
C ILE A 388 5.59 7.33 -25.23
N ALA A 389 5.39 7.30 -23.93
CA ALA A 389 5.00 8.48 -23.16
C ALA A 389 6.24 9.21 -22.62
N ILE A 390 6.24 10.54 -22.76
CA ILE A 390 7.32 11.40 -22.30
C ILE A 390 6.78 12.31 -21.20
N PHE A 391 7.39 12.19 -20.03
CA PHE A 391 7.06 13.00 -18.85
C PHE A 391 8.16 14.01 -18.55
N SER A 392 7.76 15.16 -17.99
CA SER A 392 8.69 16.13 -17.43
C SER A 392 9.34 15.62 -16.14
N PRO A 393 10.42 16.24 -15.66
CA PRO A 393 11.04 15.88 -14.38
C PRO A 393 10.10 15.98 -13.16
N ASP A 394 9.07 16.85 -13.23
CA ASP A 394 8.02 17.00 -12.23
C ASP A 394 6.82 16.06 -12.47
N MET A 395 7.03 14.99 -13.21
CA MET A 395 6.08 13.89 -13.44
C MET A 395 4.78 14.27 -14.17
N LYS A 396 4.81 15.33 -15.00
CA LYS A 396 3.68 15.70 -15.85
C LYS A 396 3.86 15.17 -17.25
N LEU A 397 2.81 14.58 -17.81
CA LEU A 397 2.82 14.15 -19.21
C LEU A 397 3.06 15.34 -20.12
N GLN A 398 4.09 15.26 -20.95
CA GLN A 398 4.40 16.26 -21.96
C GLN A 398 3.93 15.83 -23.34
N LYS A 399 4.12 14.55 -23.68
CA LYS A 399 3.85 14.05 -25.02
C LYS A 399 3.71 12.54 -25.08
N ILE A 400 2.94 12.08 -26.06
CA ILE A 400 2.90 10.68 -26.51
C ILE A 400 3.43 10.60 -27.94
N LEU A 401 4.42 9.74 -28.16
CA LEU A 401 4.91 9.40 -29.48
C LEU A 401 4.30 8.08 -29.94
N SER A 402 3.45 8.11 -30.95
CA SER A 402 2.88 6.91 -31.53
C SER A 402 3.91 6.13 -32.35
N LEU A 403 3.98 4.83 -32.14
CA LEU A 403 4.75 3.88 -32.93
C LEU A 403 3.93 3.27 -34.08
N VAL A 404 2.63 3.56 -34.16
CA VAL A 404 1.74 3.08 -35.24
C VAL A 404 2.24 3.54 -36.60
N GLY A 405 2.37 2.59 -37.52
CA GLY A 405 2.95 2.83 -38.85
C GLY A 405 4.48 2.94 -38.90
N LYS A 406 5.15 2.88 -37.74
CA LYS A 406 6.63 2.84 -37.64
C LYS A 406 7.13 1.51 -37.11
N ALA A 407 6.27 0.79 -36.41
CA ALA A 407 6.48 -0.52 -35.82
C ALA A 407 5.29 -1.44 -36.12
N ASN A 408 5.45 -2.75 -35.89
CA ASN A 408 4.39 -3.74 -36.06
C ASN A 408 3.23 -3.46 -35.07
N PRO A 409 1.98 -3.78 -35.42
CA PRO A 409 0.86 -3.76 -34.49
C PRO A 409 1.15 -4.64 -33.27
N HIS A 410 0.72 -4.20 -32.06
CA HIS A 410 0.91 -4.92 -30.80
C HIS A 410 2.37 -5.12 -30.36
N THR A 411 3.29 -4.28 -30.85
CA THR A 411 4.65 -4.23 -30.34
C THR A 411 4.76 -3.27 -29.16
N HIS A 412 5.77 -3.48 -28.33
CA HIS A 412 6.12 -2.56 -27.24
C HIS A 412 7.63 -2.36 -27.20
N ALA A 413 8.09 -1.26 -26.63
CA ALA A 413 9.50 -1.03 -26.38
C ALA A 413 9.92 -1.80 -25.12
N SER A 414 10.43 -3.04 -25.31
CA SER A 414 10.88 -3.93 -24.24
C SER A 414 12.05 -3.33 -23.46
N VAL A 415 12.91 -2.58 -24.13
CA VAL A 415 14.03 -1.86 -23.51
C VAL A 415 14.19 -0.48 -24.17
N ILE A 416 14.39 0.52 -23.33
CA ILE A 416 14.71 1.88 -23.77
C ILE A 416 16.09 2.24 -23.22
N PHE A 417 16.96 2.74 -24.07
CA PHE A 417 18.32 3.07 -23.73
C PHE A 417 18.71 4.45 -24.28
N LYS A 418 19.39 5.27 -23.50
CA LYS A 418 19.97 6.54 -23.96
C LYS A 418 21.46 6.36 -24.17
N ASP A 419 21.95 6.61 -25.38
CA ASP A 419 23.38 6.60 -25.67
C ASP A 419 24.09 7.89 -25.18
N LYS A 420 25.41 7.88 -25.20
CA LYS A 420 26.25 9.04 -24.79
C LYS A 420 26.06 10.27 -25.67
N LYS A 421 25.51 10.12 -26.86
CA LYS A 421 25.18 11.23 -27.76
C LYS A 421 23.80 11.81 -27.46
N GLY A 422 23.03 11.17 -26.56
CA GLY A 422 21.69 11.57 -26.16
C GLY A 422 20.57 11.04 -27.06
N ILE A 423 20.87 10.13 -27.97
CA ILE A 423 19.86 9.45 -28.81
C ILE A 423 19.19 8.37 -27.96
N ILE A 424 17.86 8.29 -28.05
CA ILE A 424 17.06 7.24 -27.41
C ILE A 424 16.94 6.06 -28.36
N TRP A 425 17.37 4.89 -27.89
CA TRP A 425 17.25 3.60 -28.57
C TRP A 425 16.05 2.85 -28.00
N LEU A 426 15.19 2.38 -28.88
CA LEU A 426 13.98 1.62 -28.56
C LEU A 426 14.19 0.20 -29.09
N GLY A 427 14.44 -0.74 -28.20
CA GLY A 427 14.44 -2.16 -28.50
C GLY A 427 13.02 -2.69 -28.45
N LEU A 428 12.52 -3.21 -29.56
CA LEU A 428 11.14 -3.61 -29.71
C LEU A 428 10.96 -5.12 -29.53
N TYR A 429 9.81 -5.50 -29.01
CA TYR A 429 9.39 -6.89 -28.95
C TYR A 429 9.09 -7.41 -30.37
N LYS A 430 9.89 -8.37 -30.84
CA LYS A 430 9.77 -9.01 -32.17
C LYS A 430 9.69 -8.03 -33.33
N ASP A 431 10.33 -6.87 -33.23
CA ASP A 431 10.26 -5.85 -34.28
C ASP A 431 11.55 -5.01 -34.42
N GLY A 432 12.68 -5.49 -33.87
CA GLY A 432 13.99 -4.88 -34.02
C GLY A 432 14.18 -3.55 -33.28
N ILE A 433 14.81 -2.57 -33.94
CA ILE A 433 15.27 -1.35 -33.26
C ILE A 433 14.74 -0.09 -33.97
N LEU A 434 14.22 0.84 -33.16
CA LEU A 434 14.02 2.23 -33.55
C LEU A 434 14.96 3.14 -32.74
N THR A 435 15.35 4.27 -33.30
CA THR A 435 16.03 5.34 -32.60
C THR A 435 15.21 6.62 -32.65
N CYS A 436 15.25 7.42 -31.62
CA CYS A 436 14.60 8.72 -31.57
C CYS A 436 15.59 9.79 -31.09
N ASP A 437 15.73 10.86 -31.84
CA ASP A 437 16.44 12.06 -31.41
C ASP A 437 15.48 12.89 -30.52
N PRO A 438 15.75 13.06 -29.20
CA PRO A 438 14.85 13.78 -28.30
C PRO A 438 14.68 15.27 -28.59
N GLN A 439 15.53 15.86 -29.44
CA GLN A 439 15.44 17.28 -29.81
C GLN A 439 14.51 17.49 -31.00
N THR A 440 14.66 16.66 -32.02
CA THR A 440 13.88 16.77 -33.25
C THR A 440 12.68 15.82 -33.29
N GLU A 441 12.65 14.85 -32.36
CA GLU A 441 11.65 13.77 -32.25
C GLU A 441 11.58 12.89 -33.53
N LYS A 442 12.61 12.93 -34.30
CA LYS A 442 12.73 12.09 -35.51
C LYS A 442 12.99 10.65 -35.10
N ILE A 443 12.06 9.77 -35.46
CA ILE A 443 12.20 8.32 -35.30
C ILE A 443 12.79 7.74 -36.56
N THR A 444 13.82 6.91 -36.38
CA THR A 444 14.53 6.23 -37.49
C THR A 444 14.63 4.75 -37.17
N ARG A 445 14.33 3.88 -38.14
CA ARG A 445 14.52 2.43 -38.02
C ARG A 445 15.96 2.07 -38.29
N ILE A 446 16.52 1.18 -37.49
CA ILE A 446 17.80 0.53 -37.75
C ILE A 446 17.50 -0.87 -38.28
N GLU A 447 17.96 -1.14 -39.50
CA GLU A 447 17.72 -2.42 -40.17
C GLU A 447 18.61 -3.51 -39.56
N LEU A 448 17.97 -4.57 -39.07
CA LEU A 448 18.57 -5.84 -38.70
C LEU A 448 18.31 -6.86 -39.81
N GLU A 449 19.21 -7.83 -40.04
CA GLU A 449 18.96 -8.96 -40.94
C GLU A 449 17.70 -9.73 -40.53
N ASP A 450 17.58 -10.01 -39.23
CA ASP A 450 16.35 -10.54 -38.65
C ASP A 450 15.44 -9.37 -38.19
N LYS A 451 14.47 -9.03 -39.04
CA LYS A 451 13.49 -7.96 -38.74
C LYS A 451 12.55 -8.27 -37.59
N SER A 452 12.43 -9.55 -37.23
CA SER A 452 11.61 -10.03 -36.13
C SER A 452 12.38 -10.20 -34.82
N ALA A 453 13.61 -9.71 -34.73
CA ALA A 453 14.44 -9.85 -33.54
C ALA A 453 13.81 -9.16 -32.33
N ASP A 454 13.72 -9.91 -31.23
CA ASP A 454 13.37 -9.38 -29.93
C ASP A 454 14.63 -8.81 -29.26
N ILE A 455 14.59 -7.52 -28.93
CA ILE A 455 15.73 -6.83 -28.33
C ILE A 455 15.59 -6.88 -26.82
N CYS A 456 16.59 -7.48 -26.15
CA CYS A 456 16.56 -7.75 -24.72
C CYS A 456 17.37 -6.73 -23.90
N CYS A 457 18.51 -6.26 -24.42
CA CYS A 457 19.34 -5.29 -23.69
C CYS A 457 20.29 -4.51 -24.61
N PHE A 458 20.71 -3.35 -24.11
CA PHE A 458 21.79 -2.53 -24.71
C PHE A 458 22.90 -2.30 -23.69
N PHE A 459 24.13 -2.18 -24.19
CA PHE A 459 25.28 -1.75 -23.40
C PHE A 459 26.24 -0.92 -24.27
N GLU A 460 26.65 0.27 -23.83
CA GLU A 460 27.52 1.16 -24.59
C GLU A 460 28.91 1.24 -24.00
N GLU A 461 29.93 1.05 -24.84
CA GLU A 461 31.34 1.31 -24.54
C GLU A 461 32.10 1.83 -25.77
N ASN A 462 33.02 2.76 -25.58
CA ASN A 462 33.97 3.19 -26.63
C ASN A 462 33.32 3.48 -27.99
N ASN A 463 32.18 4.18 -28.05
CA ASN A 463 31.37 4.46 -29.24
C ASN A 463 30.77 3.22 -29.94
N LYS A 464 30.83 2.07 -29.30
CA LYS A 464 30.17 0.83 -29.76
C LYS A 464 28.98 0.57 -28.84
N ILE A 465 27.81 0.26 -29.41
CA ILE A 465 26.63 -0.18 -28.68
C ILE A 465 26.46 -1.67 -28.90
N TRP A 466 26.61 -2.44 -27.85
CA TRP A 466 26.32 -3.87 -27.82
C TRP A 466 24.82 -4.09 -27.68
N ILE A 467 24.27 -5.05 -28.40
CA ILE A 467 22.84 -5.33 -28.51
C ILE A 467 22.62 -6.80 -28.25
N GLY A 468 21.99 -7.12 -27.11
CA GLY A 468 21.55 -8.46 -26.78
C GLY A 468 20.16 -8.71 -27.36
N THR A 469 20.00 -9.81 -28.06
CA THR A 469 18.73 -10.23 -28.67
C THR A 469 18.38 -11.66 -28.29
N GLN A 470 17.18 -12.11 -28.67
CA GLN A 470 16.81 -13.53 -28.56
C GLN A 470 17.63 -14.45 -29.47
N ASN A 471 18.26 -13.92 -30.52
CA ASN A 471 18.97 -14.67 -31.56
C ASN A 471 20.47 -14.39 -31.56
N GLY A 472 21.05 -13.84 -30.49
CA GLY A 472 22.48 -13.63 -30.34
C GLY A 472 22.89 -12.21 -29.99
N LEU A 473 24.20 -12.00 -30.03
CA LEU A 473 24.87 -10.74 -29.78
C LEU A 473 25.13 -10.01 -31.07
N TYR A 474 24.73 -8.75 -31.10
CA TYR A 474 25.02 -7.81 -32.18
C TYR A 474 25.72 -6.59 -31.62
N SER A 475 26.26 -5.76 -32.51
CA SER A 475 26.79 -4.45 -32.14
C SER A 475 26.47 -3.40 -33.19
N TRP A 476 26.36 -2.15 -32.74
CA TRP A 476 26.29 -0.98 -33.60
C TRP A 476 27.58 -0.20 -33.54
N GLU A 477 28.22 -0.05 -34.67
CA GLU A 477 29.49 0.67 -34.80
C GLU A 477 29.56 1.37 -36.14
N ASN A 478 29.99 2.65 -36.18
CA ASN A 478 30.15 3.45 -37.38
C ASN A 478 28.92 3.47 -38.32
N GLY A 479 27.71 3.48 -37.74
CA GLY A 479 26.47 3.53 -38.52
C GLY A 479 26.01 2.18 -39.09
N LYS A 480 26.58 1.07 -38.64
CA LYS A 480 26.25 -0.29 -39.13
C LYS A 480 25.99 -1.24 -37.96
N ILE A 481 25.06 -2.16 -38.20
CA ILE A 481 24.86 -3.33 -37.33
C ILE A 481 25.84 -4.42 -37.77
N ILE A 482 26.46 -5.07 -36.80
CA ILE A 482 27.40 -6.17 -36.98
C ILE A 482 26.94 -7.34 -36.11
N GLU A 483 26.73 -8.52 -36.66
CA GLU A 483 26.52 -9.75 -35.90
C GLU A 483 27.88 -10.23 -35.34
N GLU A 484 27.93 -10.49 -34.03
CA GLU A 484 29.15 -10.95 -33.36
C GLU A 484 29.31 -12.48 -33.49
N LYS A 485 29.46 -12.97 -34.72
CA LYS A 485 29.43 -14.40 -35.09
C LYS A 485 30.40 -15.25 -34.29
N GLU A 486 31.61 -14.77 -34.04
CA GLU A 486 32.62 -15.55 -33.30
C GLU A 486 32.28 -15.71 -31.82
N ILE A 487 31.58 -14.75 -31.21
CA ILE A 487 31.06 -14.86 -29.87
C ILE A 487 29.81 -15.78 -29.85
N ASN A 488 28.88 -15.56 -30.78
CA ASN A 488 27.63 -16.33 -30.87
C ASN A 488 27.88 -17.85 -31.03
N LYS A 489 28.86 -18.24 -31.85
CA LYS A 489 29.26 -19.66 -32.03
C LYS A 489 29.72 -20.35 -30.72
N GLN A 490 30.21 -19.58 -29.76
CA GLN A 490 30.75 -20.10 -28.50
C GLN A 490 29.70 -20.11 -27.36
N LEU A 491 28.54 -19.47 -27.58
CA LEU A 491 27.49 -19.41 -26.58
C LEU A 491 26.66 -20.71 -26.56
N PRO A 492 26.37 -21.27 -25.38
CA PRO A 492 25.50 -22.45 -25.24
C PRO A 492 24.01 -22.12 -25.37
N ASP A 493 23.66 -20.81 -25.28
CA ASP A 493 22.34 -20.24 -25.47
C ASP A 493 22.53 -18.83 -26.03
N ILE A 494 21.72 -18.45 -26.98
CA ILE A 494 21.87 -17.19 -27.73
C ILE A 494 20.89 -16.10 -27.30
N MET A 495 19.97 -16.36 -26.35
CA MET A 495 19.08 -15.33 -25.79
C MET A 495 19.82 -14.53 -24.73
N ILE A 496 20.23 -13.29 -25.06
CA ILE A 496 21.11 -12.47 -24.23
C ILE A 496 20.31 -11.36 -23.54
N HIS A 497 20.18 -11.44 -22.20
CA HIS A 497 19.45 -10.51 -21.35
C HIS A 497 20.34 -9.53 -20.57
N GLY A 498 21.65 -9.76 -20.53
CA GLY A 498 22.55 -8.86 -19.83
C GLY A 498 23.95 -8.82 -20.45
N ILE A 499 24.53 -7.63 -20.51
CA ILE A 499 25.85 -7.37 -21.07
C ILE A 499 26.58 -6.41 -20.13
N GLN A 500 27.79 -6.78 -19.69
CA GLN A 500 28.66 -5.91 -18.91
C GLN A 500 30.13 -6.15 -19.26
N ARG A 501 30.97 -5.14 -19.07
CA ARG A 501 32.42 -5.30 -19.19
C ARG A 501 33.11 -4.93 -17.89
N ASP A 502 34.05 -5.76 -17.45
CA ASP A 502 34.80 -5.50 -16.25
C ASP A 502 36.05 -4.62 -16.50
N ARG A 503 36.74 -4.26 -15.41
CA ARG A 503 37.94 -3.41 -15.48
C ARG A 503 39.12 -4.08 -16.18
N GLN A 504 39.12 -5.42 -16.31
CA GLN A 504 40.12 -6.20 -17.04
C GLN A 504 39.76 -6.34 -18.52
N GLY A 505 38.66 -5.75 -18.96
CA GLY A 505 38.18 -5.83 -20.33
C GLY A 505 37.46 -7.13 -20.68
N LYS A 506 37.15 -8.00 -19.71
CA LYS A 506 36.36 -9.21 -19.95
C LYS A 506 34.91 -8.84 -20.20
N LEU A 507 34.29 -9.46 -21.20
CA LEU A 507 32.88 -9.29 -21.53
C LEU A 507 32.05 -10.36 -20.79
N TRP A 508 31.08 -9.92 -19.99
CA TRP A 508 30.17 -10.75 -19.23
C TRP A 508 28.80 -10.75 -19.91
N LEU A 509 28.33 -11.93 -20.30
CA LEU A 509 27.05 -12.14 -20.98
C LEU A 509 26.15 -13.05 -20.15
N GLY A 510 25.00 -12.50 -19.77
CA GLY A 510 23.93 -13.25 -19.10
C GLY A 510 22.94 -13.77 -20.13
N THR A 511 22.67 -15.08 -20.11
CA THR A 511 21.70 -15.71 -21.00
C THR A 511 20.48 -16.20 -20.24
N PHE A 512 19.34 -16.30 -20.94
CA PHE A 512 18.08 -16.69 -20.30
C PHE A 512 18.04 -18.17 -19.88
N GLY A 513 18.75 -19.05 -20.58
CA GLY A 513 18.66 -20.51 -20.36
C GLY A 513 19.95 -21.20 -19.93
N LYS A 514 21.11 -20.55 -20.07
CA LYS A 514 22.43 -21.16 -19.85
C LYS A 514 23.39 -20.31 -19.00
N GLY A 515 22.83 -19.50 -18.10
CA GLY A 515 23.60 -18.81 -17.08
C GLY A 515 24.50 -17.69 -17.58
N LEU A 516 25.67 -17.55 -16.97
CA LEU A 516 26.61 -16.46 -17.15
C LEU A 516 27.84 -16.92 -17.92
N ASN A 517 28.18 -16.22 -19.00
CA ASN A 517 29.32 -16.51 -19.86
C ASN A 517 30.33 -15.36 -19.82
N VAL A 518 31.62 -15.66 -19.78
CA VAL A 518 32.70 -14.68 -19.70
C VAL A 518 33.65 -14.87 -20.88
N PHE A 519 33.87 -13.76 -21.59
CA PHE A 519 34.78 -13.73 -22.74
C PHE A 519 35.99 -12.86 -22.44
N SER A 520 37.14 -13.27 -22.97
CA SER A 520 38.34 -12.43 -22.96
C SER A 520 38.17 -11.19 -23.83
N PRO A 521 39.03 -10.17 -23.73
CA PRO A 521 39.00 -9.00 -24.61
C PRO A 521 39.07 -9.39 -26.12
N GLU A 522 39.71 -10.51 -26.44
CA GLU A 522 39.86 -11.04 -27.81
C GLU A 522 38.63 -11.84 -28.29
N GLY A 523 37.57 -11.95 -27.46
CA GLY A 523 36.33 -12.64 -27.81
C GLY A 523 36.36 -14.17 -27.65
N LYS A 524 37.30 -14.72 -26.87
CA LYS A 524 37.33 -16.16 -26.52
C LYS A 524 36.57 -16.40 -25.23
N ARG A 525 35.64 -17.36 -25.19
CA ARG A 525 34.97 -17.74 -23.93
C ARG A 525 35.97 -18.39 -22.99
N ILE A 526 36.13 -17.82 -21.80
CA ILE A 526 37.12 -18.23 -20.81
C ILE A 526 36.49 -18.83 -19.55
N MET A 527 35.24 -18.49 -19.26
CA MET A 527 34.50 -19.04 -18.10
C MET A 527 33.01 -19.15 -18.43
N HIS A 528 32.35 -20.07 -17.72
CA HIS A 528 30.90 -20.28 -17.78
C HIS A 528 30.40 -20.72 -16.41
N PHE A 529 29.33 -20.07 -15.95
CA PHE A 529 28.66 -20.38 -14.68
C PHE A 529 27.19 -20.71 -14.94
N ASP A 530 26.74 -21.83 -14.39
CA ASP A 530 25.37 -22.32 -14.46
C ASP A 530 24.99 -23.11 -13.18
N THR A 531 23.86 -23.80 -13.20
CA THR A 531 23.42 -24.58 -12.04
C THR A 531 24.30 -25.78 -11.73
N SER A 532 25.16 -26.24 -12.64
CA SER A 532 26.09 -27.33 -12.40
C SER A 532 27.33 -26.90 -11.63
N ASN A 533 27.65 -25.62 -11.62
CA ASN A 533 28.88 -25.09 -11.04
C ASN A 533 28.68 -23.87 -10.13
N GLY A 534 27.49 -23.71 -9.55
CA GLY A 534 27.30 -22.79 -8.41
C GLY A 534 26.16 -21.80 -8.52
N MET A 535 25.56 -21.56 -9.68
CA MET A 535 24.34 -20.75 -9.77
C MET A 535 23.11 -21.53 -9.25
N LYS A 536 22.06 -20.82 -8.85
CA LYS A 536 20.78 -21.43 -8.45
C LYS A 536 19.75 -21.41 -9.57
N SER A 537 19.99 -20.59 -10.61
CA SER A 537 19.16 -20.51 -11.81
C SER A 537 20.03 -20.22 -13.03
N ASN A 538 19.71 -20.85 -14.15
CA ASN A 538 20.33 -20.56 -15.45
C ASN A 538 19.69 -19.36 -16.15
N ALA A 539 18.52 -18.91 -15.67
CA ALA A 539 17.86 -17.75 -16.22
C ALA A 539 18.45 -16.46 -15.62
N VAL A 540 19.22 -15.73 -16.42
CA VAL A 540 19.73 -14.41 -16.08
C VAL A 540 18.79 -13.37 -16.65
N ASN A 541 18.21 -12.50 -15.81
CA ASN A 541 17.28 -11.45 -16.21
C ASN A 541 18.01 -10.11 -16.50
N SER A 542 19.04 -9.78 -15.74
CA SER A 542 19.87 -8.57 -15.98
C SER A 542 21.24 -8.66 -15.30
N LEU A 543 22.18 -7.84 -15.75
CA LEU A 543 23.52 -7.67 -15.17
C LEU A 543 23.75 -6.21 -14.77
N TYR A 544 24.42 -6.00 -13.67
CA TYR A 544 24.84 -4.66 -13.23
C TYR A 544 26.27 -4.67 -12.66
N MET A 545 27.14 -3.81 -13.21
CA MET A 545 28.48 -3.57 -12.67
C MET A 545 28.41 -2.31 -11.79
N ASP A 546 28.63 -2.45 -10.50
CA ASP A 546 28.58 -1.31 -9.60
C ASP A 546 29.83 -0.42 -9.67
N SER A 547 29.77 0.75 -9.04
CA SER A 547 30.85 1.74 -9.04
C SER A 547 32.16 1.22 -8.43
N LYS A 548 32.09 0.17 -7.60
CA LYS A 548 33.24 -0.52 -6.99
C LYS A 548 33.83 -1.60 -7.89
N GLY A 549 33.20 -1.90 -9.04
CA GLY A 549 33.61 -2.93 -9.99
C GLY A 549 33.19 -4.33 -9.60
N ARG A 550 32.17 -4.48 -8.75
CA ARG A 550 31.54 -5.75 -8.38
C ARG A 550 30.41 -6.05 -9.34
N LEU A 551 30.25 -7.31 -9.72
CA LEU A 551 29.19 -7.73 -10.64
C LEU A 551 27.99 -8.30 -9.84
N TRP A 552 26.82 -7.78 -10.15
CA TRP A 552 25.52 -8.22 -9.65
C TRP A 552 24.72 -8.84 -10.78
N VAL A 553 24.21 -10.06 -10.58
CA VAL A 553 23.50 -10.84 -11.61
C VAL A 553 22.10 -11.14 -11.10
N ALA A 554 21.10 -10.56 -11.70
CA ALA A 554 19.69 -10.83 -11.41
C ALA A 554 19.28 -12.16 -12.03
N THR A 555 18.72 -13.06 -11.23
CA THR A 555 18.25 -14.37 -11.68
C THR A 555 16.83 -14.65 -11.19
N ARG A 556 16.22 -15.75 -11.66
CA ARG A 556 14.94 -16.26 -11.14
C ARG A 556 15.04 -16.97 -9.80
N ALA A 557 16.25 -17.11 -9.23
CA ALA A 557 16.49 -17.73 -7.92
C ALA A 557 17.44 -16.89 -7.06
N GLY A 558 17.16 -15.58 -7.01
CA GLY A 558 17.92 -14.60 -6.24
C GLY A 558 19.02 -13.88 -7.04
N ILE A 559 19.97 -13.32 -6.34
CA ILE A 559 21.12 -12.59 -6.88
C ILE A 559 22.36 -13.47 -6.81
N VAL A 560 23.15 -13.45 -7.88
CA VAL A 560 24.54 -13.87 -7.85
C VAL A 560 25.41 -12.61 -7.75
N HIS A 561 26.19 -12.52 -6.69
CA HIS A 561 27.13 -11.43 -6.46
C HIS A 561 28.57 -11.91 -6.65
N ILE A 562 29.37 -11.19 -7.42
CA ILE A 562 30.77 -11.45 -7.68
C ILE A 562 31.58 -10.23 -7.23
N ASN A 563 32.23 -10.35 -6.10
CA ASN A 563 32.96 -9.22 -5.47
C ASN A 563 34.26 -8.87 -6.23
N ASP A 564 34.94 -9.88 -6.81
CA ASP A 564 36.16 -9.71 -7.60
C ASP A 564 36.06 -10.43 -8.95
N THR A 565 35.91 -9.67 -10.03
CA THR A 565 35.79 -10.22 -11.40
C THR A 565 37.10 -10.78 -11.95
N SER A 566 38.25 -10.47 -11.32
CA SER A 566 39.55 -11.06 -11.67
C SER A 566 39.66 -12.53 -11.23
N ASN A 567 39.08 -12.85 -10.06
CA ASN A 567 39.01 -14.19 -9.49
C ASN A 567 37.57 -14.46 -9.00
N PRO A 568 36.61 -14.74 -9.91
CA PRO A 568 35.20 -14.73 -9.60
C PRO A 568 34.83 -15.90 -8.67
N LYS A 569 34.22 -15.54 -7.52
CA LYS A 569 33.54 -16.43 -6.61
C LYS A 569 32.07 -16.02 -6.54
N LEU A 570 31.16 -16.99 -6.68
CA LEU A 570 29.73 -16.76 -6.64
C LEU A 570 29.23 -16.70 -5.19
N GLU A 571 28.66 -15.57 -4.81
CA GLU A 571 27.89 -15.41 -3.56
C GLU A 571 26.42 -15.32 -3.93
N ILE A 572 25.60 -16.20 -3.33
CA ILE A 572 24.15 -16.25 -3.64
C ILE A 572 23.37 -15.57 -2.53
N TYR A 573 22.58 -14.57 -2.90
CA TYR A 573 21.67 -13.88 -2.00
C TYR A 573 20.22 -14.12 -2.41
N ASN A 574 19.40 -14.61 -1.46
CA ASN A 574 18.02 -15.00 -1.68
C ASN A 574 17.16 -14.75 -0.42
N HIS A 575 16.08 -15.51 -0.23
CA HIS A 575 15.22 -15.40 0.96
C HIS A 575 15.99 -15.55 2.30
N LYS A 576 17.12 -16.26 2.33
CA LYS A 576 17.97 -16.39 3.54
C LYS A 576 18.58 -15.07 3.99
N GLN A 577 18.80 -14.14 3.06
CA GLN A 577 19.21 -12.75 3.33
C GLN A 577 18.01 -11.81 3.38
N GLY A 578 16.79 -12.33 3.48
CA GLY A 578 15.57 -11.55 3.61
C GLY A 578 15.01 -10.99 2.30
N LEU A 579 15.41 -11.50 1.12
CA LEU A 579 14.81 -11.07 -0.15
C LEU A 579 13.35 -11.52 -0.21
N ILE A 580 12.44 -10.59 -0.49
CA ILE A 580 10.99 -10.83 -0.48
C ILE A 580 10.52 -11.81 -1.57
N ASP A 581 11.18 -11.77 -2.72
CA ASP A 581 10.90 -12.67 -3.85
C ASP A 581 12.19 -12.94 -4.60
N GLU A 582 12.43 -14.19 -4.98
CA GLU A 582 13.68 -14.61 -5.60
C GLU A 582 13.75 -14.35 -7.10
N ASN A 583 12.63 -14.02 -7.76
CA ASN A 583 12.65 -13.62 -9.16
C ASN A 583 13.06 -12.15 -9.29
N VAL A 584 14.37 -11.91 -9.35
CA VAL A 584 14.93 -10.57 -9.46
C VAL A 584 14.91 -10.12 -10.91
N ARG A 585 14.33 -8.95 -11.19
CA ARG A 585 14.09 -8.41 -12.53
C ARG A 585 15.14 -7.41 -12.98
N SER A 586 15.47 -6.45 -12.12
CA SER A 586 16.44 -5.40 -12.45
C SER A 586 17.30 -5.04 -11.25
N ILE A 587 18.45 -4.41 -11.52
CA ILE A 587 19.43 -3.98 -10.51
C ILE A 587 19.90 -2.58 -10.86
N ILE A 588 20.03 -1.71 -9.87
CA ILE A 588 20.62 -0.38 -10.04
C ILE A 588 21.34 0.07 -8.75
N GLU A 589 22.37 0.89 -8.91
CA GLU A 589 23.07 1.56 -7.83
C GLU A 589 22.63 3.02 -7.71
N ASP A 590 22.27 3.46 -6.50
CA ASP A 590 21.97 4.86 -6.23
C ASP A 590 23.24 5.73 -6.13
N LYS A 591 23.09 7.04 -5.96
CA LYS A 591 24.23 7.97 -5.81
C LYS A 591 25.04 7.77 -4.53
N LYS A 592 24.49 7.12 -3.51
CA LYS A 592 25.16 6.79 -2.25
C LYS A 592 25.89 5.44 -2.31
N GLY A 593 25.80 4.71 -3.44
CA GLY A 593 26.41 3.40 -3.64
C GLY A 593 25.59 2.23 -3.07
N ASN A 594 24.32 2.45 -2.73
CA ASN A 594 23.42 1.37 -2.32
C ASN A 594 22.86 0.65 -3.55
N ILE A 595 22.75 -0.67 -3.45
CA ILE A 595 22.17 -1.50 -4.51
C ILE A 595 20.67 -1.68 -4.28
N TRP A 596 19.89 -1.45 -5.31
CA TRP A 596 18.46 -1.58 -5.37
C TRP A 596 18.06 -2.62 -6.40
N LEU A 597 17.05 -3.44 -6.08
CA LEU A 597 16.55 -4.53 -6.90
C LEU A 597 15.04 -4.39 -7.09
N SER A 598 14.54 -4.69 -8.27
CA SER A 598 13.11 -4.99 -8.44
C SER A 598 12.89 -6.50 -8.51
N THR A 599 11.78 -6.97 -7.95
CA THR A 599 11.39 -8.38 -7.90
C THR A 599 9.89 -8.51 -8.18
N ASN A 600 9.35 -9.73 -8.32
CA ASN A 600 7.89 -9.90 -8.44
C ASN A 600 7.14 -9.52 -7.14
N GLY A 601 7.81 -9.55 -5.98
CA GLY A 601 7.22 -9.20 -4.68
C GLY A 601 7.37 -7.73 -4.26
N GLY A 602 8.11 -6.90 -5.04
CA GLY A 602 8.39 -5.51 -4.69
C GLY A 602 9.80 -5.06 -5.02
N ILE A 603 10.27 -4.02 -4.33
CA ILE A 603 11.62 -3.47 -4.47
C ILE A 603 12.42 -3.78 -3.21
N ALA A 604 13.69 -4.15 -3.35
CA ALA A 604 14.57 -4.45 -2.23
C ALA A 604 15.85 -3.60 -2.29
N GLN A 605 16.33 -3.13 -1.14
CA GLN A 605 17.61 -2.45 -0.96
C GLN A 605 18.58 -3.37 -0.24
N TRP A 606 19.78 -3.57 -0.78
CA TRP A 606 20.83 -4.30 -0.10
C TRP A 606 21.49 -3.46 0.99
N LYS A 607 21.46 -3.95 2.23
CA LYS A 607 22.14 -3.38 3.38
C LYS A 607 23.44 -4.14 3.62
N SER A 608 24.56 -3.61 3.11
CA SER A 608 25.88 -4.28 3.14
C SER A 608 26.36 -4.57 4.55
N ASP A 609 26.12 -3.65 5.50
CA ASP A 609 26.59 -3.76 6.88
C ASP A 609 25.85 -4.86 7.64
N GLU A 610 24.56 -5.04 7.33
CA GLU A 610 23.70 -6.04 7.95
C GLU A 610 23.65 -7.36 7.16
N LYS A 611 24.18 -7.39 5.94
CA LYS A 611 24.15 -8.50 4.98
C LYS A 611 22.74 -9.03 4.75
N ARG A 612 21.76 -8.13 4.63
CA ARG A 612 20.34 -8.46 4.38
C ARG A 612 19.70 -7.46 3.44
N PHE A 613 18.54 -7.84 2.91
CA PHE A 613 17.67 -6.96 2.15
C PHE A 613 16.66 -6.25 3.05
N LEU A 614 16.44 -4.97 2.79
CA LEU A 614 15.29 -4.20 3.25
C LEU A 614 14.29 -4.14 2.11
N ASN A 615 13.09 -4.68 2.34
CA ASN A 615 12.07 -4.79 1.31
C ASN A 615 11.03 -3.68 1.39
N TYR A 616 10.58 -3.24 0.23
CA TYR A 616 9.53 -2.25 0.05
C TYR A 616 8.42 -2.87 -0.80
N THR A 617 7.18 -2.69 -0.38
CA THR A 617 6.00 -3.26 -1.01
C THR A 617 5.00 -2.16 -1.35
N TRP A 618 3.79 -2.54 -1.73
CA TRP A 618 2.71 -1.59 -1.99
C TRP A 618 2.41 -0.66 -0.79
N HIS A 619 2.70 -1.08 0.45
CA HIS A 619 2.58 -0.22 1.64
C HIS A 619 3.43 1.04 1.55
N GLN A 620 4.61 0.95 0.95
CA GLN A 620 5.53 2.07 0.76
C GLN A 620 5.37 2.80 -0.59
N GLY A 621 4.25 2.59 -1.29
CA GLY A 621 3.96 3.31 -2.53
C GLY A 621 4.27 2.56 -3.82
N ILE A 622 4.76 1.32 -3.75
CA ILE A 622 5.06 0.51 -4.93
C ILE A 622 3.76 0.02 -5.60
N PRO A 623 3.61 0.11 -6.93
CA PRO A 623 2.47 -0.44 -7.63
C PRO A 623 2.45 -1.97 -7.47
N ARG A 624 1.26 -2.55 -7.37
CA ARG A 624 1.07 -4.01 -7.37
C ARG A 624 1.36 -4.58 -8.75
N GLY A 625 1.80 -5.82 -8.81
CA GLY A 625 2.12 -6.53 -10.03
C GLY A 625 3.61 -6.71 -10.26
N ASP A 626 3.95 -7.45 -11.30
CA ASP A 626 5.33 -7.81 -11.59
C ASP A 626 6.11 -6.61 -12.15
N PHE A 627 7.38 -6.53 -11.79
CA PHE A 627 8.33 -5.63 -12.43
C PHE A 627 8.86 -6.24 -13.74
N MET A 628 9.36 -5.37 -14.64
CA MET A 628 9.87 -5.79 -15.94
C MET A 628 11.39 -6.00 -15.92
N ASP A 629 11.87 -6.97 -16.71
CA ASP A 629 13.29 -7.31 -16.79
C ASP A 629 14.10 -6.12 -17.32
N GLY A 630 15.13 -5.72 -16.57
CA GLY A 630 16.01 -4.61 -16.95
C GLY A 630 15.36 -3.22 -16.96
N ALA A 631 14.06 -3.10 -16.65
CA ALA A 631 13.34 -1.82 -16.69
C ALA A 631 13.64 -0.96 -15.45
N VAL A 632 14.82 -0.36 -15.45
CA VAL A 632 15.27 0.52 -14.37
C VAL A 632 16.16 1.64 -14.91
N CYS A 633 16.01 2.85 -14.40
CA CYS A 633 16.93 3.95 -14.68
C CYS A 633 17.06 4.93 -13.52
N LYS A 634 17.99 5.85 -13.64
CA LYS A 634 18.34 6.87 -12.65
C LYS A 634 18.48 8.22 -13.32
N ASP A 635 17.87 9.27 -12.75
CA ASP A 635 18.04 10.64 -13.20
C ASP A 635 19.33 11.31 -12.64
N ASP A 636 19.61 12.51 -13.14
CA ASP A 636 20.77 13.29 -12.70
C ASP A 636 20.66 13.74 -11.24
N ASN A 637 19.46 13.76 -10.64
CA ASN A 637 19.24 14.05 -9.22
C ASN A 637 19.48 12.80 -8.34
N GLY A 638 19.52 11.62 -8.97
CA GLY A 638 19.69 10.33 -8.32
C GLY A 638 18.39 9.62 -8.01
N ASN A 639 17.25 10.16 -8.42
CA ASN A 639 15.96 9.48 -8.30
C ASN A 639 15.96 8.20 -9.13
N LEU A 640 15.38 7.13 -8.60
CA LEU A 640 15.32 5.83 -9.24
C LEU A 640 13.92 5.56 -9.78
N PHE A 641 13.84 4.94 -10.96
CA PHE A 641 12.60 4.60 -11.63
C PHE A 641 12.61 3.12 -11.99
N PHE A 642 11.54 2.40 -11.67
CA PHE A 642 11.39 0.96 -11.94
C PHE A 642 10.09 0.73 -12.72
N GLY A 643 10.17 0.06 -13.87
CA GLY A 643 9.01 -0.27 -14.70
C GLY A 643 8.26 -1.49 -14.18
N SER A 644 6.93 -1.42 -14.15
CA SER A 644 6.06 -2.52 -13.74
C SER A 644 4.80 -2.64 -14.59
N GLN A 645 4.03 -3.70 -14.38
CA GLN A 645 2.74 -3.94 -15.03
C GLN A 645 1.68 -2.88 -14.69
N ASN A 646 1.82 -2.17 -13.58
CA ASN A 646 0.85 -1.18 -13.12
C ASN A 646 1.45 0.22 -12.97
N GLY A 647 2.35 0.59 -13.88
CA GLY A 647 3.03 1.87 -13.90
C GLY A 647 4.43 1.84 -13.28
N PRO A 648 5.21 2.92 -13.41
CA PRO A 648 6.54 2.98 -12.81
C PRO A 648 6.47 3.26 -11.32
N ALA A 649 7.35 2.61 -10.55
CA ALA A 649 7.66 3.00 -9.18
C ALA A 649 8.82 3.99 -9.18
N THR A 650 8.66 5.14 -8.54
CA THR A 650 9.67 6.19 -8.45
C THR A 650 10.12 6.38 -7.02
N LEU A 651 11.43 6.33 -6.79
CA LEU A 651 12.07 6.64 -5.52
C LEU A 651 12.76 8.00 -5.59
N THR A 652 12.28 8.96 -4.81
CA THR A 652 12.93 10.27 -4.66
C THR A 652 13.88 10.25 -3.47
N LEU A 653 15.21 10.32 -3.70
CA LEU A 653 16.21 10.13 -2.66
C LEU A 653 16.28 11.27 -1.61
N ASN A 654 15.63 12.41 -1.85
CA ASN A 654 15.53 13.48 -0.85
C ASN A 654 14.53 13.16 0.28
N THR A 655 13.79 12.05 0.18
CA THR A 655 12.81 11.58 1.18
C THR A 655 13.36 10.44 2.06
N LEU A 656 14.56 9.97 1.83
CA LEU A 656 15.34 9.01 2.64
C LEU A 656 16.47 9.74 3.36
#